data_113ffe2b47fbdbee0c82fe395b1bfb7e
#
_entry.id   113ffe2b47fbdbee0c82fe395b1bfb7e
#
_cell.length_a   1.000
_cell.length_b   1.000
_cell.length_c   1.000
_cell.angle_alpha   90.00
_cell.angle_beta   90.00
_cell.angle_gamma   90.00
#
_symmetry.space_group_name_H-M   'P 1'
#
loop_
_entity.id
_entity.type
_entity.pdbx_description
1 polymer ?
#
loop_
_entity_poly.entity_id
_entity_poly.type
_entity_poly.pdbx_seq_one_letter_code
_entity_poly.pdbx_strand_id
1 'polypeptide(L)'
;MTTHVSRTRTGREYWRGVLTAGGFTPAPRWTLHPVTGVGEYETPAPDDTVTGLRRLAGELAVPLSSVLLTAHAKVLSALSGEQEITTGYVVDSGGLLPCRLTTAPASWRELLQNTHQVAAELLAHQDVPAKDIDALSRELGLTGPSFETVLDPTAIDADLTGDTALRVGIRHHDGRLVLRLRYRTEMLDADSAARIAGYHLTALALITADPDAEHARQSLLSAEELRFQLEQLAGPVRELPDTRVHELFEDRVRMHPDAVAAVHADRQWTYGELNSRANRLARALVARGLAREGVVAVVTERNLDWLAAVVAVFKAGGVYLPIEPHFPAERIAATLSRAECALVLTEPGSTTTVDQALDSLPGVERLFVDTAYEEDHADDDLGIHVTSDQLAYIYFTSGSTGEPKGAMCEHAGMLNHLYAKIDDLKVGEGQVVAQTAPQCFDISLWQLVCALLVGGRTLLVEQDVILDVPRFLDTITDGKVTVLQVVPSYLEAVLTELEQRPRTLPDLGYVSVTGEALKKELAERWFTAQPRIGLVNAYGLTETSDDTNHDVMDRAPERILLGRAVNNVRIYVVDEHLTPVPLGAPGVIAFSGVCVGRGYINDPERTQAAYLADPHREGMRLYLGGDYGRWHPSGKLEFLGRRDAQVKIRGFRIEIGEIENTLLRLPGVRDGAVVVAGRADQSKHLVAFYSGPNPLDTGALTDRLGASLPAYMVPAAFHWRESLPLTANSKIDKKALVALAAELGTTEDDHEPPATPTEQRLAAAWAKVLGVPQDRIGRRDHFFDRGGTSLSAVKLAIALDRAVSLKDVTAHPVLTDLAALVDNGPERHATELLTPS
;
A
#
# COMPACT_ATOMS: atom_id res chain seq x y z
N MET A 1 -33.08 6.33 53.04
CA MET A 1 -32.60 5.14 52.34
C MET A 1 -33.04 5.07 50.85
N THR A 2 -34.28 5.40 50.50
CA THR A 2 -34.84 5.31 49.14
C THR A 2 -34.21 6.27 48.13
N THR A 3 -33.83 7.49 48.54
CA THR A 3 -33.16 8.49 47.66
C THR A 3 -31.73 8.12 47.30
N HIS A 4 -31.01 7.42 48.18
CA HIS A 4 -29.62 7.00 47.90
C HIS A 4 -29.58 5.82 46.92
N VAL A 5 -30.48 4.85 47.04
CA VAL A 5 -30.59 3.69 46.14
C VAL A 5 -31.02 4.12 44.72
N SER A 6 -31.88 5.12 44.58
CA SER A 6 -32.30 5.67 43.28
C SER A 6 -31.15 6.40 42.58
N ARG A 7 -30.36 7.25 43.29
CA ARG A 7 -29.19 7.93 42.75
C ARG A 7 -28.11 6.96 42.34
N THR A 8 -27.83 5.90 43.07
CA THR A 8 -26.82 4.89 42.75
C THR A 8 -27.22 4.09 41.51
N ARG A 9 -28.49 3.80 41.31
CA ARG A 9 -29.00 3.11 40.14
C ARG A 9 -28.87 3.97 38.88
N THR A 10 -29.23 5.25 38.94
CA THR A 10 -29.09 6.22 37.86
C THR A 10 -27.60 6.47 37.54
N GLY A 11 -26.71 6.54 38.52
CA GLY A 11 -25.29 6.69 38.37
C GLY A 11 -24.65 5.49 37.65
N ARG A 12 -25.06 4.25 38.02
CA ARG A 12 -24.58 3.04 37.36
C ARG A 12 -25.03 2.94 35.88
N GLU A 13 -26.24 3.39 35.58
CA GLU A 13 -26.75 3.44 34.20
C GLU A 13 -25.99 4.46 33.37
N TYR A 14 -25.65 5.62 33.90
CA TYR A 14 -24.79 6.61 33.24
C TYR A 14 -23.42 6.04 32.89
N TRP A 15 -22.74 5.45 33.91
CA TRP A 15 -21.41 4.86 33.66
C TRP A 15 -21.44 3.67 32.71
N ARG A 16 -22.52 2.87 32.74
CA ARG A 16 -22.73 1.83 31.72
C ARG A 16 -22.78 2.44 30.33
N GLY A 17 -23.51 3.53 30.15
CA GLY A 17 -23.58 4.25 28.87
C GLY A 17 -22.21 4.75 28.39
N VAL A 18 -21.43 5.39 29.28
CA VAL A 18 -20.09 5.89 28.99
C VAL A 18 -19.15 4.74 28.56
N LEU A 19 -19.16 3.63 29.30
CA LEU A 19 -18.27 2.49 29.03
C LEU A 19 -18.69 1.69 27.78
N THR A 20 -19.99 1.48 27.55
CA THR A 20 -20.49 0.73 26.38
C THR A 20 -20.39 1.53 25.09
N ALA A 21 -20.40 2.85 25.16
CA ALA A 21 -20.16 3.69 24.00
C ALA A 21 -18.76 3.45 23.40
N GLY A 22 -17.86 2.82 24.15
CA GLY A 22 -16.52 2.41 23.70
C GLY A 22 -15.60 3.59 23.42
N GLY A 23 -14.50 3.31 22.78
CA GLY A 23 -13.47 4.28 22.45
C GLY A 23 -12.34 4.27 23.48
N PHE A 24 -11.13 4.16 22.96
CA PHE A 24 -9.90 4.28 23.72
C PHE A 24 -8.97 5.19 22.93
N THR A 25 -8.54 6.30 23.54
CA THR A 25 -7.62 7.22 22.90
C THR A 25 -6.22 6.96 23.42
N PRO A 26 -5.35 6.30 22.64
CA PRO A 26 -4.00 5.99 23.09
C PRO A 26 -3.15 7.26 23.15
N ALA A 27 -2.27 7.31 24.14
CA ALA A 27 -1.21 8.30 24.15
C ALA A 27 -0.19 8.01 23.04
N PRO A 28 0.43 9.04 22.44
CA PRO A 28 1.47 8.83 21.42
C PRO A 28 2.68 8.06 21.97
N ARG A 29 3.37 7.29 21.10
CA ARG A 29 4.64 6.62 21.38
C ARG A 29 5.72 7.26 20.51
N TRP A 30 6.29 8.37 20.99
CA TRP A 30 7.16 9.24 20.21
C TRP A 30 8.58 9.34 20.82
N THR A 31 9.13 8.24 21.27
CA THR A 31 10.53 8.17 21.68
C THR A 31 11.28 7.14 20.85
N LEU A 32 12.53 7.48 20.49
CA LEU A 32 13.47 6.53 19.86
C LEU A 32 14.22 5.70 20.89
N HIS A 33 14.24 6.17 22.15
CA HIS A 33 15.00 5.55 23.23
C HIS A 33 14.09 5.35 24.44
N PRO A 34 13.19 4.34 24.43
CA PRO A 34 12.28 4.09 25.53
C PRO A 34 13.06 3.70 26.80
N VAL A 35 12.97 4.55 27.82
CA VAL A 35 13.60 4.32 29.12
C VAL A 35 12.51 4.43 30.18
N THR A 36 12.38 3.44 31.05
CA THR A 36 11.38 3.45 32.11
C THR A 36 11.62 4.60 33.09
N GLY A 37 10.64 5.47 33.25
CA GLY A 37 10.71 6.62 34.12
C GLY A 37 9.54 7.59 33.92
N VAL A 38 9.58 8.69 34.63
CA VAL A 38 8.60 9.80 34.53
C VAL A 38 9.38 11.06 34.19
N GLY A 39 8.99 11.70 33.08
CA GLY A 39 9.46 13.01 32.68
C GLY A 39 8.44 14.09 33.06
N GLU A 40 8.90 15.33 33.09
CA GLU A 40 8.09 16.49 33.36
C GLU A 40 8.46 17.64 32.44
N TYR A 41 7.47 18.38 31.96
CA TYR A 41 7.63 19.58 31.16
C TYR A 41 6.65 20.65 31.63
N GLU A 42 7.13 21.87 31.89
CA GLU A 42 6.29 23.00 32.30
C GLU A 42 6.49 24.18 31.36
N THR A 43 5.39 24.85 31.04
CA THR A 43 5.44 26.07 30.23
C THR A 43 4.35 27.05 30.67
N PRO A 44 4.65 28.35 30.83
CA PRO A 44 3.64 29.34 31.18
C PRO A 44 2.72 29.63 29.97
N ALA A 45 1.42 29.76 30.25
CA ALA A 45 0.52 30.30 29.26
C ALA A 45 0.72 31.83 29.12
N PRO A 46 0.66 32.41 27.89
CA PRO A 46 0.74 33.84 27.70
C PRO A 46 -0.35 34.60 28.46
N ASP A 47 -0.02 35.75 29.07
CA ASP A 47 -0.91 36.52 29.91
C ASP A 47 -2.16 37.05 29.19
N ASP A 48 -2.00 37.42 27.89
CA ASP A 48 -3.10 37.81 27.03
C ASP A 48 -4.07 36.64 26.75
N THR A 49 -3.54 35.43 26.49
CA THR A 49 -4.34 34.21 26.36
C THR A 49 -5.13 33.93 27.65
N VAL A 50 -4.48 33.97 28.80
CA VAL A 50 -5.13 33.73 30.09
C VAL A 50 -6.25 34.75 30.37
N THR A 51 -6.04 36.03 30.02
CA THR A 51 -7.04 37.07 30.13
C THR A 51 -8.23 36.80 29.19
N GLY A 52 -7.97 36.41 27.95
CA GLY A 52 -8.97 36.00 26.96
C GLY A 52 -9.78 34.80 27.42
N LEU A 53 -9.14 33.77 27.99
CA LEU A 53 -9.83 32.58 28.54
C LEU A 53 -10.77 32.91 29.68
N ARG A 54 -10.35 33.76 30.62
CA ARG A 54 -11.20 34.21 31.73
C ARG A 54 -12.41 35.03 31.26
N ARG A 55 -12.20 35.90 30.26
CA ARG A 55 -13.27 36.66 29.64
C ARG A 55 -14.28 35.73 28.97
N LEU A 56 -13.83 34.83 28.10
CA LEU A 56 -14.68 33.90 27.37
C LEU A 56 -15.46 32.95 28.32
N ALA A 57 -14.81 32.45 29.37
CA ALA A 57 -15.45 31.64 30.38
C ALA A 57 -16.57 32.42 31.11
N GLY A 58 -16.33 33.70 31.39
CA GLY A 58 -17.35 34.60 31.96
C GLY A 58 -18.50 34.90 31.03
N GLU A 59 -18.21 35.18 29.75
CA GLU A 59 -19.25 35.45 28.72
C GLU A 59 -20.16 34.24 28.49
N LEU A 60 -19.61 33.01 28.51
CA LEU A 60 -20.37 31.77 28.32
C LEU A 60 -20.92 31.17 29.61
N ALA A 61 -20.63 31.76 30.75
CA ALA A 61 -20.97 31.27 32.08
C ALA A 61 -20.52 29.81 32.34
N VAL A 62 -19.33 29.47 31.88
CA VAL A 62 -18.68 28.16 32.04
C VAL A 62 -17.43 28.29 32.93
N PRO A 63 -17.04 27.25 33.69
CA PRO A 63 -15.79 27.26 34.44
C PRO A 63 -14.59 27.18 33.49
N LEU A 64 -13.47 27.74 33.92
CA LEU A 64 -12.19 27.68 33.13
C LEU A 64 -11.76 26.23 32.85
N SER A 65 -12.06 25.30 33.76
CA SER A 65 -11.79 23.86 33.56
C SER A 65 -12.46 23.27 32.30
N SER A 66 -13.67 23.77 31.94
CA SER A 66 -14.34 23.36 30.70
C SER A 66 -13.61 23.87 29.46
N VAL A 67 -13.06 25.10 29.50
CA VAL A 67 -12.23 25.62 28.37
C VAL A 67 -10.95 24.80 28.20
N LEU A 68 -10.32 24.44 29.32
CA LEU A 68 -9.12 23.61 29.33
C LEU A 68 -9.38 22.19 28.82
N LEU A 69 -10.54 21.62 29.22
CA LEU A 69 -10.97 20.31 28.74
C LEU A 69 -11.27 20.33 27.24
N THR A 70 -11.84 21.43 26.73
CA THR A 70 -12.06 21.63 25.28
C THR A 70 -10.74 21.65 24.50
N ALA A 71 -9.76 22.41 24.97
CA ALA A 71 -8.44 22.43 24.34
C ALA A 71 -7.77 21.04 24.39
N HIS A 72 -7.88 20.34 25.53
CA HIS A 72 -7.36 18.99 25.69
C HIS A 72 -8.02 17.99 24.74
N ALA A 73 -9.35 18.03 24.60
CA ALA A 73 -10.08 17.20 23.65
C ALA A 73 -9.63 17.43 22.21
N LYS A 74 -9.48 18.69 21.79
CA LYS A 74 -8.97 19.03 20.45
C LYS A 74 -7.56 18.54 20.23
N VAL A 75 -6.66 18.67 21.21
CA VAL A 75 -5.28 18.15 21.11
C VAL A 75 -5.30 16.63 20.97
N LEU A 76 -6.05 15.91 21.81
CA LEU A 76 -6.13 14.46 21.73
C LEU A 76 -6.72 13.99 20.41
N SER A 77 -7.73 14.70 19.88
CA SER A 77 -8.29 14.43 18.55
C SER A 77 -7.23 14.58 17.46
N ALA A 78 -6.45 15.65 17.50
CA ALA A 78 -5.37 15.87 16.54
C ALA A 78 -4.24 14.81 16.64
N LEU A 79 -3.94 14.34 17.87
CA LEU A 79 -2.91 13.32 18.12
C LEU A 79 -3.33 11.91 17.73
N SER A 80 -4.62 11.59 17.86
CA SER A 80 -5.16 10.26 17.56
C SER A 80 -5.74 10.13 16.17
N GLY A 81 -6.13 11.24 15.53
CA GLY A 81 -6.90 11.27 14.29
C GLY A 81 -8.36 10.87 14.46
N GLU A 82 -8.86 10.83 15.71
CA GLU A 82 -10.22 10.43 16.04
C GLU A 82 -11.05 11.63 16.53
N GLN A 83 -12.32 11.68 16.19
CA GLN A 83 -13.24 12.72 16.70
C GLN A 83 -13.80 12.39 18.08
N GLU A 84 -13.95 11.10 18.38
CA GLU A 84 -14.41 10.61 19.68
C GLU A 84 -13.22 10.34 20.59
N ILE A 85 -13.12 11.08 21.69
CA ILE A 85 -11.98 11.09 22.60
C ILE A 85 -12.38 10.55 23.96
N THR A 86 -11.52 9.70 24.53
CA THR A 86 -11.66 9.26 25.93
C THR A 86 -10.39 9.62 26.70
N THR A 87 -10.56 10.38 27.77
CA THR A 87 -9.48 10.81 28.68
C THR A 87 -9.93 10.64 30.14
N GLY A 88 -9.00 10.54 31.07
CA GLY A 88 -9.25 10.67 32.47
C GLY A 88 -9.48 12.15 32.87
N TYR A 89 -10.42 12.44 33.74
CA TYR A 89 -10.66 13.75 34.27
C TYR A 89 -10.55 13.74 35.80
N VAL A 90 -9.72 14.62 36.36
CA VAL A 90 -9.54 14.72 37.82
C VAL A 90 -10.61 15.66 38.37
N VAL A 91 -11.41 15.16 39.31
CA VAL A 91 -12.42 15.94 40.02
C VAL A 91 -11.86 16.55 41.30
N ASP A 92 -12.52 17.58 41.87
CA ASP A 92 -12.04 18.34 43.06
C ASP A 92 -11.74 17.45 44.27
N SER A 93 -12.42 16.31 44.39
CA SER A 93 -12.16 15.32 45.44
C SER A 93 -10.86 14.52 45.24
N GLY A 94 -10.14 14.74 44.16
CA GLY A 94 -8.97 13.97 43.73
C GLY A 94 -9.30 12.66 43.02
N GLY A 95 -10.59 12.36 42.81
CA GLY A 95 -11.05 11.19 42.07
C GLY A 95 -10.71 11.31 40.57
N LEU A 96 -10.36 10.19 39.93
CA LEU A 96 -10.09 10.12 38.52
C LEU A 96 -11.21 9.34 37.82
N LEU A 97 -11.86 9.98 36.84
CA LEU A 97 -13.05 9.45 36.18
C LEU A 97 -12.85 9.43 34.66
N PRO A 98 -13.31 8.39 33.93
CA PRO A 98 -13.31 8.38 32.49
C PRO A 98 -14.24 9.45 31.91
N CYS A 99 -13.74 10.30 31.05
CA CYS A 99 -14.44 11.37 30.37
C CYS A 99 -14.41 11.12 28.86
N ARG A 100 -15.58 10.95 28.26
CA ARG A 100 -15.73 10.80 26.81
C ARG A 100 -16.24 12.09 26.21
N LEU A 101 -15.55 12.55 25.18
CA LEU A 101 -15.78 13.82 24.52
C LEU A 101 -15.85 13.60 23.00
N THR A 102 -16.55 14.47 22.30
CA THR A 102 -16.54 14.52 20.83
C THR A 102 -16.01 15.87 20.36
N THR A 103 -15.28 15.86 19.28
CA THR A 103 -14.81 17.06 18.56
C THR A 103 -15.61 17.32 17.28
N ALA A 104 -16.78 16.69 17.12
CA ALA A 104 -17.66 16.86 15.97
C ALA A 104 -18.32 18.25 15.84
N PRO A 105 -18.63 19.03 16.94
CA PRO A 105 -19.16 20.38 16.80
C PRO A 105 -18.24 21.26 15.96
N ALA A 106 -18.82 22.12 15.08
CA ALA A 106 -18.07 22.83 14.06
C ALA A 106 -17.21 23.97 14.61
N SER A 107 -17.76 24.81 15.51
CA SER A 107 -17.05 25.95 16.08
C SER A 107 -16.47 25.67 17.47
N TRP A 108 -15.45 26.47 17.87
CA TRP A 108 -14.91 26.40 19.22
C TRP A 108 -16.01 26.66 20.29
N ARG A 109 -16.92 27.59 20.03
CA ARG A 109 -18.03 27.90 20.94
C ARG A 109 -18.94 26.70 21.17
N GLU A 110 -19.37 26.05 20.08
CA GLU A 110 -20.20 24.84 20.16
C GLU A 110 -19.46 23.69 20.82
N LEU A 111 -18.20 23.51 20.50
CA LEU A 111 -17.35 22.49 21.13
C LEU A 111 -17.20 22.73 22.62
N LEU A 112 -16.99 23.99 23.04
CA LEU A 112 -16.88 24.35 24.45
C LEU A 112 -18.19 24.12 25.21
N GLN A 113 -19.34 24.48 24.62
CA GLN A 113 -20.64 24.25 25.22
C GLN A 113 -20.92 22.75 25.38
N ASN A 114 -20.64 21.97 24.38
CA ASN A 114 -20.78 20.51 24.43
C ASN A 114 -19.87 19.89 25.49
N THR A 115 -18.60 20.27 25.50
CA THR A 115 -17.63 19.80 26.50
C THR A 115 -18.02 20.17 27.91
N HIS A 116 -18.55 21.39 28.10
CA HIS A 116 -19.05 21.83 29.40
C HIS A 116 -20.24 20.97 29.88
N GLN A 117 -21.20 20.68 28.99
CA GLN A 117 -22.33 19.81 29.31
C GLN A 117 -21.86 18.41 29.73
N VAL A 118 -20.94 17.81 28.98
CA VAL A 118 -20.36 16.48 29.32
C VAL A 118 -19.66 16.52 30.68
N ALA A 119 -18.88 17.56 30.96
CA ALA A 119 -18.20 17.73 32.24
C ALA A 119 -19.21 17.89 33.38
N ALA A 120 -20.28 18.66 33.19
CA ALA A 120 -21.34 18.85 34.19
C ALA A 120 -22.08 17.54 34.50
N GLU A 121 -22.38 16.73 33.46
CA GLU A 121 -23.00 15.41 33.63
C GLU A 121 -22.07 14.44 34.38
N LEU A 122 -20.76 14.41 34.02
CA LEU A 122 -19.76 13.61 34.71
C LEU A 122 -19.69 13.99 36.20
N LEU A 123 -19.62 15.28 36.52
CA LEU A 123 -19.59 15.79 37.90
C LEU A 123 -20.88 15.48 38.68
N ALA A 124 -22.03 15.46 38.02
CA ALA A 124 -23.29 15.04 38.66
C ALA A 124 -23.31 13.56 39.09
N HIS A 125 -22.42 12.73 38.51
CA HIS A 125 -22.31 11.30 38.80
C HIS A 125 -20.95 10.89 39.43
N GLN A 126 -20.18 11.87 39.95
CA GLN A 126 -18.87 11.64 40.56
C GLN A 126 -18.92 10.87 41.91
N ASP A 127 -20.09 10.76 42.51
CA ASP A 127 -20.30 10.04 43.77
C ASP A 127 -20.18 8.51 43.65
N VAL A 128 -20.15 7.98 42.40
CA VAL A 128 -19.91 6.56 42.16
C VAL A 128 -18.41 6.28 42.30
N PRO A 129 -18.01 5.41 43.25
CA PRO A 129 -16.59 5.12 43.46
C PRO A 129 -15.92 4.55 42.23
N ALA A 130 -14.67 4.92 41.94
CA ALA A 130 -13.89 4.42 40.80
C ALA A 130 -13.85 2.89 40.75
N LYS A 131 -13.70 2.23 41.91
CA LYS A 131 -13.73 0.74 42.00
C LYS A 131 -15.03 0.10 41.47
N ASP A 132 -16.18 0.82 41.58
CA ASP A 132 -17.48 0.34 41.12
C ASP A 132 -17.59 0.55 39.58
N ILE A 133 -16.93 1.59 39.03
CA ILE A 133 -16.76 1.82 37.58
C ILE A 133 -15.87 0.71 36.99
N ASP A 134 -14.76 0.40 37.66
CA ASP A 134 -13.87 -0.69 37.25
C ASP A 134 -14.58 -2.06 37.33
N ALA A 135 -15.40 -2.28 38.31
CA ALA A 135 -16.20 -3.50 38.43
C ALA A 135 -17.22 -3.60 37.28
N LEU A 136 -17.83 -2.49 36.90
CA LEU A 136 -18.78 -2.40 35.80
C LEU A 136 -18.07 -2.63 34.44
N SER A 137 -16.85 -2.11 34.25
CA SER A 137 -16.02 -2.34 33.06
C SER A 137 -15.76 -3.84 32.88
N ARG A 138 -15.38 -4.53 33.97
CA ARG A 138 -15.16 -5.99 33.94
C ARG A 138 -16.46 -6.79 33.70
N GLU A 139 -17.59 -6.35 34.24
CA GLU A 139 -18.92 -6.94 34.00
C GLU A 139 -19.29 -6.85 32.50
N LEU A 140 -18.89 -5.76 31.83
CA LEU A 140 -19.12 -5.54 30.41
C LEU A 140 -18.11 -6.26 29.51
N GLY A 141 -17.17 -7.01 30.09
CA GLY A 141 -16.14 -7.75 29.35
C GLY A 141 -15.07 -6.86 28.72
N LEU A 142 -14.95 -5.61 29.17
CA LEU A 142 -13.94 -4.67 28.69
C LEU A 142 -12.60 -5.02 29.33
N THR A 143 -11.59 -5.28 28.50
CA THR A 143 -10.23 -5.60 28.93
C THR A 143 -9.31 -4.41 28.65
N GLY A 144 -8.45 -4.08 29.59
CA GLY A 144 -7.50 -2.96 29.50
C GLY A 144 -7.98 -1.67 30.17
N PRO A 145 -7.13 -0.61 30.15
CA PRO A 145 -7.45 0.68 30.75
C PRO A 145 -8.54 1.41 29.95
N SER A 146 -9.36 2.18 30.66
CA SER A 146 -10.38 3.03 30.01
C SER A 146 -9.76 4.26 29.33
N PHE A 147 -8.56 4.69 29.75
CA PHE A 147 -7.83 5.84 29.22
C PHE A 147 -6.33 5.74 29.58
N GLU A 148 -5.47 6.39 28.80
CA GLU A 148 -4.03 6.57 29.07
C GLU A 148 -3.66 8.04 29.28
N THR A 149 -4.55 8.97 28.95
CA THR A 149 -4.31 10.40 29.11
C THR A 149 -5.22 10.96 30.20
N VAL A 150 -4.75 11.96 30.90
CA VAL A 150 -5.49 12.57 32.01
C VAL A 150 -5.39 14.09 31.92
N LEU A 151 -6.55 14.78 32.08
CA LEU A 151 -6.57 16.21 32.35
C LEU A 151 -6.80 16.44 33.85
N ASP A 152 -5.93 17.22 34.45
CA ASP A 152 -6.02 17.63 35.84
C ASP A 152 -6.19 19.16 35.96
N PRO A 153 -7.40 19.66 36.09
CA PRO A 153 -7.66 21.08 36.27
C PRO A 153 -7.49 21.55 37.74
N THR A 154 -7.24 20.63 38.67
CA THR A 154 -7.28 20.92 40.12
C THR A 154 -5.97 21.40 40.69
N ALA A 155 -4.90 21.42 39.92
CA ALA A 155 -3.54 21.77 40.34
C ALA A 155 -2.94 20.86 41.44
N ILE A 156 -3.53 19.70 41.67
CA ILE A 156 -3.03 18.73 42.66
C ILE A 156 -1.75 18.09 42.10
N ASP A 157 -0.68 18.11 42.87
CA ASP A 157 0.56 17.45 42.50
C ASP A 157 0.47 15.94 42.76
N ALA A 158 -0.01 15.20 41.77
CA ALA A 158 -0.17 13.76 41.87
C ALA A 158 0.73 13.05 40.84
N ASP A 159 1.29 11.91 41.23
CA ASP A 159 2.09 11.05 40.36
C ASP A 159 1.24 10.39 39.26
N LEU A 160 1.91 9.93 38.20
CA LEU A 160 1.29 9.05 37.22
C LEU A 160 0.92 7.72 37.88
N THR A 161 -0.35 7.37 37.86
CA THR A 161 -0.87 6.17 38.50
C THR A 161 -1.32 5.14 37.42
N GLY A 162 -1.16 3.86 37.72
CA GLY A 162 -1.64 2.77 36.85
C GLY A 162 -1.12 2.88 35.42
N ASP A 163 -2.05 2.83 34.48
CA ASP A 163 -1.77 2.86 33.05
C ASP A 163 -1.70 4.27 32.45
N THR A 164 -1.70 5.33 33.28
CA THR A 164 -1.59 6.71 32.78
C THR A 164 -0.23 6.95 32.12
N ALA A 165 -0.25 7.30 30.84
CA ALA A 165 0.91 7.61 30.04
C ALA A 165 1.26 9.11 30.02
N LEU A 166 0.22 9.96 30.00
CA LEU A 166 0.33 11.41 29.95
C LEU A 166 -0.70 12.06 30.88
N ARG A 167 -0.26 12.95 31.77
CA ARG A 167 -1.12 13.80 32.59
C ARG A 167 -0.82 15.26 32.25
N VAL A 168 -1.87 15.98 31.87
CA VAL A 168 -1.84 17.41 31.57
C VAL A 168 -2.47 18.13 32.73
N GLY A 169 -1.67 18.84 33.48
CA GLY A 169 -2.10 19.61 34.67
C GLY A 169 -1.96 21.11 34.44
N ILE A 170 -2.66 21.87 35.28
CA ILE A 170 -2.60 23.32 35.27
C ILE A 170 -2.29 23.80 36.68
N ARG A 171 -1.28 24.67 36.79
CA ARG A 171 -0.85 25.23 38.04
C ARG A 171 -0.94 26.75 38.01
N HIS A 172 -1.15 27.34 39.15
CA HIS A 172 -0.94 28.76 39.34
C HIS A 172 0.40 28.97 40.06
N HIS A 173 1.36 29.60 39.38
CA HIS A 173 2.63 29.94 39.95
C HIS A 173 2.95 31.43 39.73
N ASP A 174 3.22 32.16 40.79
CA ASP A 174 3.48 33.62 40.76
C ASP A 174 2.43 34.44 39.99
N GLY A 175 1.16 34.07 40.13
CA GLY A 175 0.03 34.73 39.47
C GLY A 175 -0.15 34.34 37.99
N ARG A 176 0.70 33.50 37.43
CA ARG A 176 0.64 32.98 36.07
C ARG A 176 0.03 31.58 36.02
N LEU A 177 -0.64 31.30 34.93
CA LEU A 177 -1.13 29.98 34.65
C LEU A 177 -0.01 29.19 33.92
N VAL A 178 0.37 28.04 34.50
CA VAL A 178 1.44 27.19 33.96
C VAL A 178 0.82 25.84 33.57
N LEU A 179 1.02 25.45 32.33
CA LEU A 179 0.69 24.12 31.84
C LEU A 179 1.83 23.16 32.20
N ARG A 180 1.48 22.05 32.84
CA ARG A 180 2.42 21.02 33.25
C ARG A 180 2.06 19.68 32.66
N LEU A 181 3.00 19.06 31.96
CA LEU A 181 2.89 17.71 31.46
C LEU A 181 3.77 16.77 32.27
N ARG A 182 3.19 15.69 32.78
CA ARG A 182 3.94 14.55 33.31
C ARG A 182 3.69 13.35 32.40
N TYR A 183 4.73 12.65 32.02
CA TYR A 183 4.66 11.62 31.01
C TYR A 183 5.62 10.45 31.29
N ARG A 184 5.29 9.28 30.78
CA ARG A 184 6.19 8.12 30.81
C ARG A 184 7.27 8.27 29.76
N THR A 185 8.54 8.20 30.17
CA THR A 185 9.69 8.37 29.28
C THR A 185 9.92 7.18 28.35
N GLU A 186 9.27 6.07 28.60
CA GLU A 186 9.17 4.94 27.67
C GLU A 186 8.25 5.18 26.48
N MET A 187 7.41 6.23 26.54
CA MET A 187 6.46 6.59 25.49
C MET A 187 6.76 7.91 24.81
N LEU A 188 7.21 8.91 25.58
CA LEU A 188 7.47 10.27 25.10
C LEU A 188 8.86 10.71 25.55
N ASP A 189 9.56 11.46 24.70
CA ASP A 189 10.74 12.23 25.05
C ASP A 189 10.38 13.68 25.42
N ALA A 190 11.37 14.46 25.86
CA ALA A 190 11.17 15.84 26.26
C ALA A 190 10.70 16.75 25.13
N ASP A 191 11.20 16.53 23.93
CA ASP A 191 10.82 17.34 22.75
C ASP A 191 9.37 17.05 22.34
N SER A 192 8.95 15.81 22.43
CA SER A 192 7.55 15.41 22.19
C SER A 192 6.60 16.00 23.24
N ALA A 193 6.99 16.00 24.51
CA ALA A 193 6.23 16.62 25.58
C ALA A 193 6.12 18.14 25.38
N ALA A 194 7.20 18.80 24.97
CA ALA A 194 7.20 20.22 24.66
C ALA A 194 6.26 20.55 23.47
N ARG A 195 6.26 19.75 22.40
CA ARG A 195 5.31 19.91 21.29
C ARG A 195 3.86 19.74 21.74
N ILE A 196 3.54 18.69 22.51
CA ILE A 196 2.18 18.48 23.04
C ILE A 196 1.72 19.66 23.91
N ALA A 197 2.61 20.23 24.76
CA ALA A 197 2.33 21.45 25.50
C ALA A 197 2.06 22.63 24.56
N GLY A 198 2.86 22.79 23.51
CA GLY A 198 2.65 23.80 22.47
C GLY A 198 1.30 23.67 21.79
N TYR A 199 0.82 22.47 21.47
CA TYR A 199 -0.51 22.27 20.89
C TYR A 199 -1.64 22.72 21.84
N HIS A 200 -1.50 22.45 23.14
CA HIS A 200 -2.46 22.98 24.14
C HIS A 200 -2.47 24.50 24.19
N LEU A 201 -1.29 25.12 24.21
CA LEU A 201 -1.21 26.58 24.21
C LEU A 201 -1.80 27.21 22.94
N THR A 202 -1.53 26.59 21.78
CA THR A 202 -2.10 27.02 20.50
C THR A 202 -3.62 26.87 20.50
N ALA A 203 -4.17 25.73 20.96
CA ALA A 203 -5.60 25.53 21.05
C ALA A 203 -6.26 26.59 21.97
N LEU A 204 -5.66 26.88 23.13
CA LEU A 204 -6.13 27.90 24.04
C LEU A 204 -6.11 29.33 23.43
N ALA A 205 -5.07 29.64 22.68
CA ALA A 205 -4.97 30.90 21.95
C ALA A 205 -6.05 31.03 20.85
N LEU A 206 -6.27 29.97 20.07
CA LEU A 206 -7.27 29.91 18.99
C LEU A 206 -8.70 30.06 19.53
N ILE A 207 -9.03 29.38 20.63
CA ILE A 207 -10.32 29.52 21.31
C ILE A 207 -10.60 30.97 21.72
N THR A 208 -9.58 31.70 22.16
CA THR A 208 -9.74 33.09 22.63
C THR A 208 -9.73 34.10 21.52
N ALA A 209 -9.04 33.83 20.41
CA ALA A 209 -8.92 34.70 19.27
C ALA A 209 -10.23 34.82 18.47
N ASP A 210 -10.86 33.67 18.19
CA ASP A 210 -12.14 33.58 17.49
C ASP A 210 -12.93 32.35 17.95
N PRO A 211 -13.82 32.47 18.94
CA PRO A 211 -14.62 31.34 19.41
C PRO A 211 -15.60 30.79 18.39
N ASP A 212 -15.95 31.55 17.36
CA ASP A 212 -16.93 31.15 16.35
C ASP A 212 -16.26 30.54 15.11
N ALA A 213 -14.95 30.52 15.07
CA ALA A 213 -14.19 29.87 13.99
C ALA A 213 -14.38 28.34 13.96
N GLU A 214 -14.33 27.78 12.76
CA GLU A 214 -14.28 26.31 12.53
C GLU A 214 -12.95 25.74 13.03
N HIS A 215 -12.96 25.13 14.22
CA HIS A 215 -11.75 24.63 14.85
C HIS A 215 -11.06 23.50 14.05
N ALA A 216 -11.81 22.75 13.22
CA ALA A 216 -11.26 21.69 12.38
C ALA A 216 -10.26 22.20 11.34
N ARG A 217 -10.45 23.45 10.84
CA ARG A 217 -9.59 24.09 9.85
C ARG A 217 -8.38 24.81 10.43
N GLN A 218 -8.24 24.82 11.74
CA GLN A 218 -7.15 25.53 12.41
C GLN A 218 -6.05 24.58 12.85
N SER A 219 -4.83 24.87 12.41
CA SER A 219 -3.65 24.08 12.77
C SER A 219 -3.21 24.34 14.21
N LEU A 220 -2.83 23.27 14.90
CA LEU A 220 -2.21 23.34 16.23
C LEU A 220 -0.68 23.46 16.15
N LEU A 221 -0.10 23.32 14.96
CA LEU A 221 1.34 23.28 14.74
C LEU A 221 1.97 24.67 14.95
N SER A 222 3.15 24.69 15.53
CA SER A 222 4.01 25.87 15.50
C SER A 222 4.54 26.11 14.06
N ALA A 223 4.90 27.36 13.77
CA ALA A 223 5.52 27.69 12.47
C ALA A 223 6.85 26.93 12.24
N GLU A 224 7.57 26.59 13.33
CA GLU A 224 8.80 25.81 13.27
C GLU A 224 8.51 24.35 12.90
N GLU A 225 7.53 23.72 13.55
CA GLU A 225 7.13 22.34 13.25
C GLU A 225 6.56 22.23 11.84
N LEU A 226 5.72 23.16 11.41
CA LEU A 226 5.18 23.20 10.06
C LEU A 226 6.32 23.26 9.03
N ARG A 227 7.30 24.15 9.26
CA ARG A 227 8.49 24.27 8.39
C ARG A 227 9.30 22.97 8.40
N PHE A 228 9.49 22.36 9.56
CA PHE A 228 10.19 21.08 9.68
C PHE A 228 9.52 20.00 8.84
N GLN A 229 8.18 19.85 8.94
CA GLN A 229 7.45 18.85 8.18
C GLN A 229 7.46 19.11 6.67
N LEU A 230 7.33 20.37 6.25
CA LEU A 230 7.26 20.74 4.84
C LEU A 230 8.62 20.76 4.13
N GLU A 231 9.72 20.99 4.84
CA GLU A 231 11.03 21.21 4.25
C GLU A 231 12.06 20.15 4.64
N GLN A 232 12.13 19.74 5.92
CA GLN A 232 13.17 18.82 6.37
C GLN A 232 12.81 17.35 6.24
N LEU A 233 11.51 17.03 6.15
CA LEU A 233 11.02 15.69 5.86
C LEU A 233 10.83 15.43 4.35
N ALA A 234 11.01 16.46 3.52
CA ALA A 234 11.06 16.32 2.08
C ALA A 234 12.30 15.52 1.62
N GLY A 235 12.19 14.89 0.47
CA GLY A 235 13.34 14.27 -0.19
C GLY A 235 14.44 15.29 -0.54
N PRO A 236 15.69 14.84 -0.63
CA PRO A 236 16.79 15.72 -0.99
C PRO A 236 16.56 16.34 -2.36
N VAL A 237 17.00 17.57 -2.50
CA VAL A 237 16.98 18.25 -3.81
C VAL A 237 18.11 17.67 -4.67
N ARG A 238 17.74 17.10 -5.81
CA ARG A 238 18.65 16.60 -6.84
C ARG A 238 18.40 17.33 -8.14
N GLU A 239 19.42 17.96 -8.66
CA GLU A 239 19.36 18.54 -10.00
C GLU A 239 19.28 17.40 -11.03
N LEU A 240 18.21 17.40 -11.84
CA LEU A 240 18.03 16.45 -12.92
C LEU A 240 18.56 17.05 -14.23
N PRO A 241 19.17 16.24 -15.11
CA PRO A 241 19.58 16.75 -16.43
C PRO A 241 18.35 17.14 -17.25
N ASP A 242 18.47 18.21 -18.03
CA ASP A 242 17.43 18.58 -18.99
C ASP A 242 17.53 17.74 -20.28
N THR A 243 17.48 16.43 -20.09
CA THR A 243 17.54 15.41 -21.13
C THR A 243 16.51 14.32 -20.81
N ARG A 244 16.03 13.60 -21.83
CA ARG A 244 15.04 12.53 -21.66
C ARG A 244 15.74 11.18 -21.58
N VAL A 245 14.99 10.17 -21.16
CA VAL A 245 15.49 8.78 -21.00
C VAL A 245 16.14 8.27 -22.29
N HIS A 246 15.51 8.49 -23.44
CA HIS A 246 16.06 8.04 -24.74
C HIS A 246 17.32 8.83 -25.14
N GLU A 247 17.42 10.13 -24.85
CA GLU A 247 18.60 10.95 -25.11
C GLU A 247 19.77 10.52 -24.22
N LEU A 248 19.55 10.23 -22.94
CA LEU A 248 20.56 9.68 -22.04
C LEU A 248 21.05 8.30 -22.49
N PHE A 249 20.14 7.46 -23.00
CA PHE A 249 20.49 6.20 -23.63
C PHE A 249 21.35 6.40 -24.89
N GLU A 250 20.99 7.33 -25.78
CA GLU A 250 21.75 7.68 -26.97
C GLU A 250 23.16 8.19 -26.65
N ASP A 251 23.30 8.93 -25.53
CA ASP A 251 24.60 9.35 -25.02
C ASP A 251 25.49 8.12 -24.70
N ARG A 252 24.91 7.07 -24.10
CA ARG A 252 25.65 5.82 -23.81
C ARG A 252 25.96 5.05 -25.07
N VAL A 253 25.04 5.01 -26.04
CA VAL A 253 25.30 4.41 -27.35
C VAL A 253 26.51 5.07 -28.01
N ARG A 254 26.60 6.40 -28.03
CA ARG A 254 27.73 7.14 -28.62
C ARG A 254 29.05 6.82 -27.93
N MET A 255 29.03 6.61 -26.61
CA MET A 255 30.23 6.29 -25.84
C MET A 255 30.67 4.85 -25.97
N HIS A 256 29.74 3.91 -25.95
CA HIS A 256 30.02 2.48 -25.83
C HIS A 256 29.06 1.62 -26.70
N PRO A 257 29.06 1.78 -28.05
CA PRO A 257 28.08 1.13 -28.92
C PRO A 257 28.16 -0.43 -28.89
N ASP A 258 29.34 -0.96 -28.64
CA ASP A 258 29.58 -2.41 -28.63
C ASP A 258 29.37 -3.06 -27.24
N ALA A 259 29.11 -2.26 -26.19
CA ALA A 259 28.80 -2.80 -24.88
C ALA A 259 27.44 -3.49 -24.89
N VAL A 260 27.29 -4.58 -24.12
CA VAL A 260 26.02 -5.29 -24.01
C VAL A 260 25.04 -4.44 -23.22
N ALA A 261 23.90 -4.07 -23.81
CA ALA A 261 22.82 -3.30 -23.22
C ALA A 261 21.78 -4.20 -22.54
N ALA A 262 21.43 -5.31 -23.19
CA ALA A 262 20.37 -6.19 -22.68
C ALA A 262 20.64 -7.65 -23.03
N VAL A 263 20.18 -8.55 -22.15
CA VAL A 263 20.27 -10.00 -22.29
C VAL A 263 18.89 -10.60 -22.02
N HIS A 264 18.49 -11.57 -22.85
CA HIS A 264 17.29 -12.37 -22.69
C HIS A 264 17.58 -13.80 -23.14
N ALA A 265 17.50 -14.74 -22.24
CA ALA A 265 17.90 -16.12 -22.46
C ALA A 265 19.34 -16.21 -23.06
N ASP A 266 19.50 -16.85 -24.21
CA ASP A 266 20.75 -16.98 -24.97
C ASP A 266 21.04 -15.80 -25.93
N ARG A 267 20.12 -14.83 -26.02
CA ARG A 267 20.25 -13.66 -26.91
C ARG A 267 20.74 -12.45 -26.13
N GLN A 268 21.58 -11.65 -26.77
CA GLN A 268 21.98 -10.34 -26.21
C GLN A 268 22.04 -9.31 -27.35
N TRP A 269 21.78 -8.05 -26.96
CA TRP A 269 21.98 -6.89 -27.84
C TRP A 269 22.95 -5.91 -27.23
N THR A 270 23.81 -5.37 -28.10
CA THR A 270 24.65 -4.23 -27.73
C THR A 270 23.83 -2.94 -27.68
N TYR A 271 24.40 -1.88 -27.10
CA TYR A 271 23.81 -0.55 -27.11
C TYR A 271 23.51 -0.08 -28.54
N GLY A 272 24.46 -0.29 -29.48
CA GLY A 272 24.29 0.07 -30.89
C GLY A 272 23.18 -0.72 -31.57
N GLU A 273 23.12 -2.05 -31.37
CA GLU A 273 22.05 -2.89 -31.92
C GLU A 273 20.67 -2.54 -31.39
N LEU A 274 20.55 -2.30 -30.10
CA LEU A 274 19.28 -1.84 -29.47
C LEU A 274 18.88 -0.49 -30.06
N ASN A 275 19.82 0.45 -30.18
CA ASN A 275 19.54 1.78 -30.71
C ASN A 275 19.06 1.75 -32.16
N SER A 276 19.78 0.99 -33.02
CA SER A 276 19.41 0.81 -34.44
C SER A 276 17.97 0.27 -34.57
N ARG A 277 17.60 -0.76 -33.79
CA ARG A 277 16.23 -1.32 -33.78
C ARG A 277 15.20 -0.32 -33.29
N ALA A 278 15.48 0.35 -32.17
CA ALA A 278 14.60 1.36 -31.63
C ALA A 278 14.38 2.53 -32.59
N ASN A 279 15.43 2.95 -33.32
CA ASN A 279 15.35 4.02 -34.33
C ASN A 279 14.45 3.62 -35.50
N ARG A 280 14.57 2.41 -36.01
CA ARG A 280 13.71 1.89 -37.10
C ARG A 280 12.26 1.82 -36.66
N LEU A 281 11.97 1.26 -35.47
CA LEU A 281 10.62 1.23 -34.90
C LEU A 281 10.05 2.64 -34.71
N ALA A 282 10.84 3.56 -34.16
CA ALA A 282 10.40 4.94 -33.96
C ALA A 282 10.02 5.63 -35.27
N ARG A 283 10.80 5.42 -36.34
CA ARG A 283 10.50 5.95 -37.69
C ARG A 283 9.25 5.30 -38.27
N ALA A 284 9.08 4.00 -38.06
CA ALA A 284 7.86 3.29 -38.48
C ALA A 284 6.60 3.85 -37.79
N LEU A 285 6.68 4.20 -36.50
CA LEU A 285 5.61 4.87 -35.77
C LEU A 285 5.31 6.29 -36.32
N VAL A 286 6.36 7.09 -36.53
CA VAL A 286 6.26 8.43 -37.10
C VAL A 286 5.67 8.39 -38.53
N ALA A 287 6.11 7.43 -39.35
CA ALA A 287 5.60 7.26 -40.72
C ALA A 287 4.10 6.93 -40.76
N ARG A 288 3.57 6.30 -39.68
CA ARG A 288 2.13 6.05 -39.50
C ARG A 288 1.37 7.22 -38.85
N GLY A 289 2.01 8.38 -38.74
CA GLY A 289 1.38 9.59 -38.25
C GLY A 289 1.29 9.71 -36.73
N LEU A 290 2.15 9.01 -35.96
CA LEU A 290 2.19 9.18 -34.51
C LEU A 290 2.41 10.68 -34.19
N ALA A 291 1.43 11.26 -33.53
CA ALA A 291 1.49 12.64 -33.06
C ALA A 291 2.29 12.75 -31.75
N ARG A 292 2.68 13.97 -31.42
CA ARG A 292 3.23 14.29 -30.08
C ARG A 292 2.27 13.84 -28.99
N GLU A 293 2.76 13.11 -28.00
CA GLU A 293 1.98 12.46 -26.95
C GLU A 293 0.93 11.46 -27.50
N GLY A 294 1.08 10.98 -28.73
CA GLY A 294 0.24 9.92 -29.26
C GLY A 294 0.48 8.61 -28.48
N VAL A 295 -0.60 7.96 -28.08
CA VAL A 295 -0.51 6.74 -27.26
C VAL A 295 -0.21 5.54 -28.15
N VAL A 296 0.85 4.80 -27.81
CA VAL A 296 1.26 3.56 -28.46
C VAL A 296 1.17 2.42 -27.45
N ALA A 297 0.26 1.49 -27.68
CA ALA A 297 0.18 0.27 -26.89
C ALA A 297 1.28 -0.71 -27.32
N VAL A 298 2.00 -1.27 -26.36
CA VAL A 298 2.99 -2.33 -26.60
C VAL A 298 2.44 -3.62 -26.00
N VAL A 299 2.16 -4.59 -26.87
CA VAL A 299 1.57 -5.89 -26.53
C VAL A 299 2.49 -6.99 -27.02
N THR A 300 3.49 -7.30 -26.24
CA THR A 300 4.55 -8.28 -26.54
C THR A 300 4.81 -9.14 -25.32
N GLU A 301 5.49 -10.25 -25.51
CA GLU A 301 6.09 -11.00 -24.41
C GLU A 301 7.27 -10.23 -23.81
N ARG A 302 7.75 -10.69 -22.66
CA ARG A 302 8.95 -10.15 -22.01
C ARG A 302 10.20 -10.59 -22.76
N ASN A 303 10.69 -9.76 -23.68
CA ASN A 303 11.85 -10.06 -24.53
C ASN A 303 12.60 -8.76 -24.94
N LEU A 304 13.62 -8.90 -25.78
CA LEU A 304 14.42 -7.77 -26.26
C LEU A 304 13.63 -6.81 -27.16
N ASP A 305 12.67 -7.32 -27.91
CA ASP A 305 11.83 -6.52 -28.81
C ASP A 305 10.87 -5.62 -28.02
N TRP A 306 10.39 -6.06 -26.84
CA TRP A 306 9.69 -5.20 -25.89
C TRP A 306 10.54 -3.99 -25.47
N LEU A 307 11.81 -4.22 -25.08
CA LEU A 307 12.72 -3.12 -24.73
C LEU A 307 12.91 -2.15 -25.88
N ALA A 308 13.15 -2.66 -27.09
CA ALA A 308 13.29 -1.80 -28.29
C ALA A 308 12.01 -1.01 -28.57
N ALA A 309 10.83 -1.61 -28.41
CA ALA A 309 9.54 -0.94 -28.58
C ALA A 309 9.36 0.21 -27.57
N VAL A 310 9.67 0.00 -26.29
CA VAL A 310 9.57 1.06 -25.25
C VAL A 310 10.50 2.24 -25.60
N VAL A 311 11.76 1.96 -25.94
CA VAL A 311 12.72 3.01 -26.32
C VAL A 311 12.27 3.73 -27.60
N ALA A 312 11.70 3.00 -28.56
CA ALA A 312 11.19 3.56 -29.81
C ALA A 312 10.03 4.53 -29.59
N VAL A 313 9.09 4.18 -28.69
CA VAL A 313 7.97 5.06 -28.33
C VAL A 313 8.49 6.39 -27.77
N PHE A 314 9.48 6.33 -26.86
CA PHE A 314 10.07 7.55 -26.29
C PHE A 314 10.82 8.38 -27.36
N LYS A 315 11.58 7.74 -28.25
CA LYS A 315 12.28 8.42 -29.37
C LYS A 315 11.33 9.09 -30.36
N ALA A 316 10.14 8.49 -30.55
CA ALA A 316 9.11 9.05 -31.41
C ALA A 316 8.28 10.17 -30.74
N GLY A 317 8.53 10.50 -29.46
CA GLY A 317 7.75 11.47 -28.68
C GLY A 317 6.33 10.99 -28.35
N GLY A 318 6.11 9.67 -28.40
CA GLY A 318 4.85 9.01 -28.03
C GLY A 318 4.75 8.69 -26.55
N VAL A 319 3.59 8.15 -26.16
CA VAL A 319 3.27 7.73 -24.80
C VAL A 319 3.19 6.21 -24.72
N TYR A 320 4.00 5.61 -23.88
CA TYR A 320 4.03 4.17 -23.68
C TYR A 320 2.81 3.68 -22.92
N LEU A 321 2.07 2.73 -23.50
CA LEU A 321 0.95 2.03 -22.89
C LEU A 321 1.22 0.53 -22.85
N PRO A 322 1.62 -0.06 -21.70
CA PRO A 322 1.85 -1.50 -21.59
C PRO A 322 0.54 -2.27 -21.50
N ILE A 323 0.46 -3.38 -22.24
CA ILE A 323 -0.65 -4.32 -22.17
C ILE A 323 -0.10 -5.74 -22.22
N GLU A 324 -0.48 -6.59 -21.26
CA GLU A 324 -0.13 -8.02 -21.28
C GLU A 324 -0.87 -8.76 -22.39
N PRO A 325 -0.20 -9.57 -23.22
CA PRO A 325 -0.83 -10.27 -24.34
C PRO A 325 -1.88 -11.30 -23.89
N HIS A 326 -1.83 -11.73 -22.63
CA HIS A 326 -2.78 -12.72 -22.09
C HIS A 326 -3.99 -12.08 -21.41
N PHE A 327 -4.12 -10.75 -21.41
CA PHE A 327 -5.31 -10.11 -20.88
C PHE A 327 -6.54 -10.46 -21.73
N PRO A 328 -7.73 -10.56 -21.11
CA PRO A 328 -8.98 -10.74 -21.84
C PRO A 328 -9.15 -9.68 -22.94
N ALA A 329 -9.67 -10.09 -24.11
CA ALA A 329 -9.86 -9.19 -25.25
C ALA A 329 -10.73 -7.98 -24.90
N GLU A 330 -11.78 -8.16 -24.10
CA GLU A 330 -12.62 -7.06 -23.61
C GLU A 330 -11.83 -6.03 -22.80
N ARG A 331 -10.90 -6.50 -21.95
CA ARG A 331 -10.05 -5.60 -21.16
C ARG A 331 -9.04 -4.86 -22.04
N ILE A 332 -8.45 -5.54 -23.01
CA ILE A 332 -7.56 -4.90 -24.00
C ILE A 332 -8.32 -3.81 -24.75
N ALA A 333 -9.51 -4.14 -25.30
CA ALA A 333 -10.34 -3.19 -26.02
C ALA A 333 -10.73 -1.96 -25.17
N ALA A 334 -11.15 -2.18 -23.92
CA ALA A 334 -11.49 -1.12 -22.99
C ALA A 334 -10.28 -0.21 -22.68
N THR A 335 -9.11 -0.80 -22.49
CA THR A 335 -7.86 -0.07 -22.23
C THR A 335 -7.46 0.79 -23.43
N LEU A 336 -7.44 0.19 -24.64
CA LEU A 336 -7.11 0.90 -25.88
C LEU A 336 -8.08 2.06 -26.16
N SER A 337 -9.37 1.80 -26.01
CA SER A 337 -10.42 2.81 -26.21
C SER A 337 -10.28 3.96 -25.21
N ARG A 338 -10.11 3.66 -23.93
CA ARG A 338 -10.00 4.68 -22.87
C ARG A 338 -8.73 5.52 -23.01
N ALA A 339 -7.66 4.91 -23.49
CA ALA A 339 -6.39 5.59 -23.75
C ALA A 339 -6.38 6.36 -25.09
N GLU A 340 -7.46 6.30 -25.88
CA GLU A 340 -7.50 6.84 -27.24
C GLU A 340 -6.30 6.38 -28.08
N CYS A 341 -5.94 5.11 -27.91
CA CYS A 341 -4.78 4.52 -28.54
C CYS A 341 -5.03 4.36 -30.06
N ALA A 342 -4.11 4.86 -30.87
CA ALA A 342 -4.20 4.75 -32.33
C ALA A 342 -3.31 3.65 -32.91
N LEU A 343 -2.23 3.28 -32.19
CA LEU A 343 -1.22 2.35 -32.68
C LEU A 343 -0.94 1.25 -31.64
N VAL A 344 -0.91 0.00 -32.09
CA VAL A 344 -0.52 -1.16 -31.29
C VAL A 344 0.74 -1.77 -31.88
N LEU A 345 1.84 -1.78 -31.14
CA LEU A 345 3.03 -2.57 -31.42
C LEU A 345 2.86 -3.97 -30.82
N THR A 346 3.04 -5.00 -31.61
CA THR A 346 2.93 -6.40 -31.18
C THR A 346 3.92 -7.28 -31.93
N GLU A 347 3.97 -8.55 -31.56
CA GLU A 347 4.80 -9.56 -32.20
C GLU A 347 4.00 -10.80 -32.62
N PRO A 348 4.48 -11.60 -33.59
CA PRO A 348 3.85 -12.87 -33.93
C PRO A 348 3.76 -13.79 -32.70
N GLY A 349 2.56 -14.35 -32.46
CA GLY A 349 2.31 -15.22 -31.30
C GLY A 349 1.58 -14.51 -30.13
N SER A 350 1.64 -13.17 -30.05
CA SER A 350 0.96 -12.36 -29.00
C SER A 350 -0.35 -11.74 -29.50
N THR A 351 -0.94 -12.23 -30.57
CA THR A 351 -2.02 -11.52 -31.30
C THR A 351 -3.44 -12.04 -31.06
N THR A 352 -3.62 -13.24 -30.53
CA THR A 352 -4.95 -13.87 -30.46
C THR A 352 -5.99 -13.01 -29.77
N THR A 353 -5.67 -12.50 -28.57
CA THR A 353 -6.56 -11.63 -27.79
C THR A 353 -6.58 -10.19 -28.29
N VAL A 354 -5.43 -9.73 -28.84
CA VAL A 354 -5.32 -8.40 -29.48
C VAL A 354 -6.22 -8.33 -30.72
N ASP A 355 -6.19 -9.34 -31.59
CA ASP A 355 -7.01 -9.38 -32.80
C ASP A 355 -8.49 -9.33 -32.46
N GLN A 356 -8.94 -10.11 -31.47
CA GLN A 356 -10.32 -10.06 -30.98
C GLN A 356 -10.69 -8.68 -30.41
N ALA A 357 -9.76 -8.03 -29.72
CA ALA A 357 -9.99 -6.68 -29.19
C ALA A 357 -10.12 -5.64 -30.32
N LEU A 358 -9.26 -5.74 -31.34
CA LEU A 358 -9.22 -4.83 -32.47
C LEU A 358 -10.42 -4.98 -33.41
N ASP A 359 -11.10 -6.13 -33.44
CA ASP A 359 -12.36 -6.32 -34.18
C ASP A 359 -13.42 -5.25 -33.80
N SER A 360 -13.40 -4.79 -32.55
CA SER A 360 -14.29 -3.74 -32.03
C SER A 360 -13.74 -2.32 -32.21
N LEU A 361 -12.47 -2.15 -32.65
CA LEU A 361 -11.75 -0.89 -32.71
C LEU A 361 -11.13 -0.66 -34.10
N PRO A 362 -11.92 -0.47 -35.16
CA PRO A 362 -11.43 -0.41 -36.53
C PRO A 362 -10.51 0.78 -36.84
N GLY A 363 -10.43 1.75 -35.92
CA GLY A 363 -9.54 2.93 -36.05
C GLY A 363 -8.14 2.71 -35.46
N VAL A 364 -7.86 1.57 -34.82
CA VAL A 364 -6.57 1.27 -34.21
C VAL A 364 -5.71 0.45 -35.19
N GLU A 365 -4.57 0.97 -35.56
CA GLU A 365 -3.63 0.29 -36.46
C GLU A 365 -2.72 -0.66 -35.66
N ARG A 366 -2.51 -1.86 -36.16
CA ARG A 366 -1.57 -2.84 -35.62
C ARG A 366 -0.28 -2.85 -36.43
N LEU A 367 0.86 -2.76 -35.77
CA LEU A 367 2.19 -2.88 -36.35
C LEU A 367 2.95 -4.04 -35.69
N PHE A 368 3.45 -4.97 -36.48
CA PHE A 368 4.35 -5.99 -36.02
C PHE A 368 5.77 -5.45 -35.91
N VAL A 369 6.46 -5.75 -34.82
CA VAL A 369 7.84 -5.32 -34.57
C VAL A 369 8.79 -5.82 -35.63
N ASP A 370 8.69 -7.11 -36.02
CA ASP A 370 9.51 -7.73 -37.08
C ASP A 370 9.27 -7.08 -38.46
N THR A 371 8.00 -6.82 -38.79
CA THR A 371 7.63 -6.11 -40.01
C THR A 371 8.26 -4.72 -40.07
N ALA A 372 8.20 -3.97 -38.94
CA ALA A 372 8.81 -2.65 -38.87
C ALA A 372 10.33 -2.67 -39.02
N TYR A 373 11.00 -3.74 -38.62
CA TYR A 373 12.45 -3.90 -38.86
C TYR A 373 12.78 -4.15 -40.32
N GLU A 374 11.89 -4.75 -41.10
CA GLU A 374 12.06 -5.03 -42.53
C GLU A 374 11.75 -3.81 -43.40
N GLU A 375 11.08 -2.80 -42.88
CA GLU A 375 10.85 -1.54 -43.59
C GLU A 375 12.16 -0.77 -43.77
N ASP A 376 12.32 -0.10 -44.92
CA ASP A 376 13.52 0.65 -45.27
C ASP A 376 13.60 1.99 -44.52
N HIS A 377 13.75 1.89 -43.20
CA HIS A 377 13.93 3.03 -42.31
C HIS A 377 15.40 3.17 -41.90
N ALA A 378 15.87 4.41 -41.84
CA ALA A 378 17.20 4.72 -41.31
C ALA A 378 17.29 4.32 -39.82
N ASP A 379 18.52 4.01 -39.40
CA ASP A 379 18.78 3.53 -38.04
C ASP A 379 19.58 4.53 -37.19
N ASP A 380 19.74 5.77 -37.65
CA ASP A 380 20.31 6.90 -36.94
C ASP A 380 19.26 7.53 -36.01
N ASP A 381 19.70 8.31 -35.03
CA ASP A 381 18.81 8.95 -34.03
C ASP A 381 17.83 9.93 -34.70
N LEU A 382 16.58 9.99 -34.23
CA LEU A 382 15.53 10.79 -34.85
C LEU A 382 15.67 12.29 -34.53
N GLY A 383 16.23 12.65 -33.38
CA GLY A 383 16.37 14.03 -32.94
C GLY A 383 15.04 14.75 -32.67
N ILE A 384 13.96 14.01 -32.40
CA ILE A 384 12.67 14.59 -32.05
C ILE A 384 12.78 15.22 -30.66
N HIS A 385 12.44 16.51 -30.56
CA HIS A 385 12.50 17.21 -29.29
C HIS A 385 11.30 16.85 -28.38
N VAL A 386 11.62 16.28 -27.22
CA VAL A 386 10.66 15.90 -26.17
C VAL A 386 10.91 16.74 -24.94
N THR A 387 9.88 17.40 -24.42
CA THR A 387 9.98 18.24 -23.21
C THR A 387 9.74 17.42 -21.94
N SER A 388 10.21 17.91 -20.80
CA SER A 388 10.10 17.20 -19.51
C SER A 388 8.67 17.02 -19.02
N ASP A 389 7.78 17.92 -19.41
CA ASP A 389 6.36 17.93 -19.10
C ASP A 389 5.50 17.08 -20.04
N GLN A 390 6.07 16.52 -21.14
CA GLN A 390 5.35 15.56 -21.98
C GLN A 390 5.07 14.26 -21.22
N LEU A 391 3.96 13.63 -21.57
CA LEU A 391 3.63 12.29 -21.08
C LEU A 391 4.67 11.27 -21.58
N ALA A 392 5.14 10.46 -20.66
CA ALA A 392 6.03 9.34 -20.94
C ALA A 392 5.25 8.03 -21.04
N TYR A 393 4.32 7.80 -20.12
CA TYR A 393 3.59 6.56 -20.06
C TYR A 393 2.22 6.70 -19.38
N ILE A 394 1.38 5.71 -19.64
CA ILE A 394 0.09 5.51 -18.96
C ILE A 394 0.03 4.07 -18.47
N TYR A 395 -0.07 3.89 -17.16
CA TYR A 395 -0.34 2.59 -16.55
C TYR A 395 -1.78 2.52 -16.05
N PHE A 396 -2.48 1.45 -16.45
CA PHE A 396 -3.83 1.20 -15.99
C PHE A 396 -3.82 0.41 -14.68
N THR A 397 -4.48 0.97 -13.69
CA THR A 397 -4.71 0.31 -12.39
C THR A 397 -6.18 0.00 -12.22
N SER A 398 -6.50 -0.93 -11.31
CA SER A 398 -7.89 -1.23 -10.95
C SER A 398 -8.61 0.01 -10.42
N GLY A 399 -9.90 0.14 -10.71
CA GLY A 399 -10.72 1.27 -10.29
C GLY A 399 -11.87 0.87 -9.38
N SER A 400 -12.12 1.66 -8.34
CA SER A 400 -13.19 1.42 -7.33
C SER A 400 -14.59 1.33 -7.92
N THR A 401 -14.82 1.91 -9.11
CA THR A 401 -16.12 1.86 -9.82
C THR A 401 -16.25 0.69 -10.78
N GLY A 402 -15.25 -0.20 -10.85
CA GLY A 402 -15.21 -1.33 -11.77
C GLY A 402 -14.62 -1.03 -13.15
N GLU A 403 -14.20 0.21 -13.39
CA GLU A 403 -13.52 0.60 -14.62
C GLU A 403 -12.06 0.93 -14.33
N PRO A 404 -11.09 0.35 -15.07
CA PRO A 404 -9.68 0.66 -14.89
C PRO A 404 -9.40 2.15 -15.09
N LYS A 405 -8.48 2.70 -14.30
CA LYS A 405 -8.03 4.08 -14.39
C LYS A 405 -6.60 4.15 -14.90
N GLY A 406 -6.35 4.91 -15.95
CA GLY A 406 -5.04 5.07 -16.56
C GLY A 406 -4.31 6.28 -15.99
N ALA A 407 -3.32 6.06 -15.13
CA ALA A 407 -2.50 7.13 -14.54
C ALA A 407 -1.50 7.65 -15.56
N MET A 408 -1.53 8.94 -15.83
CA MET A 408 -0.68 9.65 -16.78
C MET A 408 0.57 10.21 -16.08
N CYS A 409 1.76 9.73 -16.47
CA CYS A 409 3.02 10.17 -15.90
C CYS A 409 3.91 10.86 -16.93
N GLU A 410 4.55 11.95 -16.50
CA GLU A 410 5.40 12.80 -17.34
C GLU A 410 6.85 12.33 -17.32
N HIS A 411 7.63 12.70 -18.34
CA HIS A 411 9.06 12.38 -18.43
C HIS A 411 9.85 12.87 -17.21
N ALA A 412 9.49 14.04 -16.64
CA ALA A 412 10.15 14.56 -15.46
C ALA A 412 10.00 13.64 -14.24
N GLY A 413 8.78 13.16 -13.97
CA GLY A 413 8.51 12.23 -12.86
C GLY A 413 9.20 10.89 -13.06
N MET A 414 9.12 10.33 -14.27
CA MET A 414 9.84 9.10 -14.65
C MET A 414 11.33 9.22 -14.43
N LEU A 415 11.95 10.29 -14.95
CA LEU A 415 13.38 10.50 -14.84
C LEU A 415 13.81 10.66 -13.37
N ASN A 416 13.03 11.39 -12.56
CA ASN A 416 13.29 11.54 -11.13
C ASN A 416 13.33 10.19 -10.40
N HIS A 417 12.35 9.32 -10.67
CA HIS A 417 12.30 7.98 -10.09
C HIS A 417 13.50 7.13 -10.52
N LEU A 418 13.85 7.14 -11.81
CA LEU A 418 15.03 6.40 -12.32
C LEU A 418 16.31 6.85 -11.61
N TYR A 419 16.50 8.14 -11.40
CA TYR A 419 17.65 8.64 -10.67
C TYR A 419 17.61 8.32 -9.16
N ALA A 420 16.43 8.24 -8.55
CA ALA A 420 16.31 7.75 -7.17
C ALA A 420 16.77 6.29 -7.07
N LYS A 421 16.39 5.43 -8.04
CA LYS A 421 16.89 4.05 -8.11
C LYS A 421 18.40 3.97 -8.33
N ILE A 422 18.93 4.79 -9.25
CA ILE A 422 20.38 4.86 -9.51
C ILE A 422 21.14 5.23 -8.24
N ASP A 423 20.67 6.27 -7.54
CA ASP A 423 21.36 6.79 -6.36
C ASP A 423 21.27 5.82 -5.17
N ASP A 424 20.09 5.26 -4.88
CA ASP A 424 19.86 4.44 -3.69
C ASP A 424 20.34 2.99 -3.86
N LEU A 425 20.15 2.39 -5.05
CA LEU A 425 20.58 1.03 -5.36
C LEU A 425 21.99 0.95 -5.94
N LYS A 426 22.67 2.10 -6.08
CA LYS A 426 24.04 2.20 -6.60
C LYS A 426 24.20 1.61 -8.01
N VAL A 427 23.20 1.83 -8.88
CA VAL A 427 23.27 1.41 -10.28
C VAL A 427 24.27 2.26 -11.01
N GLY A 428 25.21 1.63 -11.75
CA GLY A 428 26.27 2.32 -12.48
C GLY A 428 26.77 1.52 -13.66
N GLU A 429 27.89 1.97 -14.23
CA GLU A 429 28.54 1.30 -15.34
C GLU A 429 28.91 -0.15 -14.99
N GLY A 430 28.58 -1.09 -15.89
CA GLY A 430 28.82 -2.52 -15.69
C GLY A 430 27.89 -3.23 -14.71
N GLN A 431 27.01 -2.50 -14.02
CA GLN A 431 26.00 -3.10 -13.16
C GLN A 431 24.88 -3.77 -13.96
N VAL A 432 24.25 -4.79 -13.37
CA VAL A 432 23.21 -5.58 -14.01
C VAL A 432 21.91 -5.48 -13.22
N VAL A 433 20.88 -4.94 -13.83
CA VAL A 433 19.53 -4.89 -13.26
C VAL A 433 18.70 -6.03 -13.83
N ALA A 434 18.09 -6.86 -12.98
CA ALA A 434 17.16 -7.89 -13.42
C ALA A 434 15.78 -7.29 -13.68
N GLN A 435 15.22 -7.53 -14.85
CA GLN A 435 13.85 -7.23 -15.18
C GLN A 435 13.00 -8.48 -14.89
N THR A 436 12.13 -8.39 -13.87
CA THR A 436 11.34 -9.52 -13.34
C THR A 436 9.85 -9.22 -13.28
N ALA A 437 9.46 -7.94 -13.25
CA ALA A 437 8.07 -7.52 -13.11
C ALA A 437 7.29 -7.68 -14.43
N PRO A 438 5.99 -8.04 -14.38
CA PRO A 438 5.12 -7.98 -15.55
C PRO A 438 5.05 -6.56 -16.12
N GLN A 439 4.93 -6.45 -17.44
CA GLN A 439 4.98 -5.15 -18.12
C GLN A 439 3.81 -4.21 -17.73
N CYS A 440 2.69 -4.76 -17.32
CA CYS A 440 1.52 -3.97 -16.88
C CYS A 440 1.69 -3.27 -15.53
N PHE A 441 2.81 -3.48 -14.83
CA PHE A 441 3.18 -2.75 -13.62
C PHE A 441 4.27 -1.72 -13.90
N ASP A 442 4.12 -0.52 -13.34
CA ASP A 442 5.05 0.60 -13.48
C ASP A 442 6.48 0.25 -13.06
N ILE A 443 6.64 -0.55 -12.01
CA ILE A 443 7.94 -1.07 -11.58
C ILE A 443 8.71 -1.81 -12.67
N SER A 444 8.04 -2.33 -13.71
CA SER A 444 8.69 -2.99 -14.84
C SER A 444 9.55 -2.04 -15.65
N LEU A 445 9.13 -0.78 -15.76
CA LEU A 445 9.78 0.23 -16.60
C LEU A 445 11.15 0.62 -16.08
N TRP A 446 11.28 0.88 -14.76
CA TRP A 446 12.59 1.21 -14.22
C TRP A 446 13.55 0.02 -14.29
N GLN A 447 13.09 -1.21 -14.05
CA GLN A 447 13.88 -2.42 -14.21
C GLN A 447 14.39 -2.58 -15.64
N LEU A 448 13.58 -2.13 -16.62
CA LEU A 448 13.89 -2.26 -18.04
C LEU A 448 14.94 -1.24 -18.50
N VAL A 449 14.83 0.02 -18.08
CA VAL A 449 15.61 1.13 -18.69
C VAL A 449 16.66 1.75 -17.79
N CYS A 450 16.58 1.59 -16.45
CA CYS A 450 17.40 2.31 -15.49
C CYS A 450 18.91 2.10 -15.70
N ALA A 451 19.34 0.85 -15.87
CA ALA A 451 20.75 0.51 -16.08
C ALA A 451 21.31 1.14 -17.36
N LEU A 452 20.50 1.24 -18.40
CA LEU A 452 20.90 1.77 -19.70
C LEU A 452 21.29 3.24 -19.66
N LEU A 453 20.78 4.01 -18.68
CA LEU A 453 21.09 5.43 -18.54
C LEU A 453 22.52 5.67 -18.04
N VAL A 454 23.12 4.70 -17.40
CA VAL A 454 24.39 4.82 -16.68
C VAL A 454 25.45 3.81 -17.15
N GLY A 455 25.25 3.18 -18.31
CA GLY A 455 26.21 2.24 -18.90
C GLY A 455 26.18 0.83 -18.26
N GLY A 456 25.11 0.51 -17.55
CA GLY A 456 24.85 -0.85 -17.07
C GLY A 456 24.13 -1.69 -18.14
N ARG A 457 23.62 -2.86 -17.75
CA ARG A 457 22.82 -3.71 -18.64
C ARG A 457 21.58 -4.25 -17.95
N THR A 458 20.57 -4.60 -18.75
CA THR A 458 19.33 -5.21 -18.26
C THR A 458 19.33 -6.70 -18.58
N LEU A 459 19.05 -7.54 -17.58
CA LEU A 459 18.78 -8.96 -17.77
C LEU A 459 17.26 -9.18 -17.70
N LEU A 460 16.64 -9.49 -18.83
CA LEU A 460 15.24 -9.84 -18.90
C LEU A 460 15.08 -11.30 -18.48
N VAL A 461 14.35 -11.56 -17.40
CA VAL A 461 14.15 -12.91 -16.88
C VAL A 461 12.84 -13.47 -17.41
N GLU A 462 12.89 -14.62 -18.06
CA GLU A 462 11.73 -15.30 -18.65
C GLU A 462 10.68 -15.66 -17.56
N GLN A 463 9.41 -15.65 -17.94
CA GLN A 463 8.30 -15.90 -16.99
C GLN A 463 8.36 -17.31 -16.39
N ASP A 464 8.73 -18.32 -17.15
CA ASP A 464 8.88 -19.70 -16.67
C ASP A 464 10.08 -19.86 -15.72
N VAL A 465 11.14 -19.05 -15.91
CA VAL A 465 12.27 -18.97 -14.98
C VAL A 465 11.84 -18.35 -13.65
N ILE A 466 11.06 -17.28 -13.69
CA ILE A 466 10.54 -16.64 -12.45
C ILE A 466 9.68 -17.61 -11.64
N LEU A 467 8.94 -18.49 -12.30
CA LEU A 467 8.10 -19.49 -11.66
C LEU A 467 8.89 -20.68 -11.09
N ASP A 468 10.18 -20.84 -11.43
CA ASP A 468 11.08 -21.87 -10.91
C ASP A 468 12.20 -21.22 -10.08
N VAL A 469 12.00 -21.10 -8.77
CA VAL A 469 12.91 -20.39 -7.86
C VAL A 469 14.38 -20.89 -7.92
N PRO A 470 14.70 -22.19 -7.96
CA PRO A 470 16.07 -22.66 -8.18
C PRO A 470 16.66 -22.14 -9.49
N ARG A 471 15.95 -22.28 -10.62
CA ARG A 471 16.37 -21.81 -11.92
C ARG A 471 16.48 -20.28 -11.96
N PHE A 472 15.59 -19.59 -11.28
CA PHE A 472 15.67 -18.13 -11.09
C PHE A 472 16.97 -17.72 -10.41
N LEU A 473 17.32 -18.37 -9.31
CA LEU A 473 18.56 -18.10 -8.58
C LEU A 473 19.81 -18.44 -9.41
N ASP A 474 19.77 -19.49 -10.23
CA ASP A 474 20.83 -19.80 -11.19
C ASP A 474 20.96 -18.66 -12.23
N THR A 475 19.84 -18.22 -12.82
CA THR A 475 19.82 -17.13 -13.81
C THR A 475 20.34 -15.81 -13.21
N ILE A 476 19.97 -15.48 -11.97
CA ILE A 476 20.47 -14.27 -11.27
C ILE A 476 21.99 -14.37 -11.04
N THR A 477 22.48 -15.54 -10.65
CA THR A 477 23.90 -15.77 -10.40
C THR A 477 24.72 -15.74 -11.71
N ASP A 478 24.31 -16.49 -12.73
CA ASP A 478 24.99 -16.60 -14.01
C ASP A 478 24.96 -15.26 -14.78
N GLY A 479 23.84 -14.54 -14.67
CA GLY A 479 23.65 -13.19 -15.22
C GLY A 479 24.44 -12.11 -14.49
N LYS A 480 25.10 -12.43 -13.35
CA LYS A 480 25.83 -11.49 -12.49
C LYS A 480 24.97 -10.29 -12.09
N VAL A 481 23.74 -10.56 -11.71
CA VAL A 481 22.79 -9.53 -11.30
C VAL A 481 23.28 -8.81 -10.04
N THR A 482 23.30 -7.50 -10.11
CA THR A 482 23.73 -6.64 -8.99
C THR A 482 22.55 -6.00 -8.24
N VAL A 483 21.44 -5.81 -8.94
CA VAL A 483 20.21 -5.24 -8.38
C VAL A 483 19.01 -6.09 -8.83
N LEU A 484 18.25 -6.52 -7.85
CA LEU A 484 17.02 -7.31 -8.02
C LEU A 484 15.86 -6.61 -7.33
N GLN A 485 14.69 -6.55 -7.96
CA GLN A 485 13.45 -6.18 -7.28
C GLN A 485 12.41 -7.28 -7.43
N VAL A 486 11.74 -7.58 -6.31
CA VAL A 486 10.67 -8.57 -6.23
C VAL A 486 9.61 -8.11 -5.22
N VAL A 487 8.46 -8.76 -5.19
CA VAL A 487 7.48 -8.55 -4.11
C VAL A 487 7.88 -9.35 -2.86
N PRO A 488 7.52 -8.90 -1.64
CA PRO A 488 7.85 -9.60 -0.40
C PRO A 488 7.46 -11.09 -0.38
N SER A 489 6.31 -11.45 -0.93
CA SER A 489 5.88 -12.85 -1.03
C SER A 489 6.78 -13.71 -1.92
N TYR A 490 7.35 -13.13 -2.98
CA TYR A 490 8.33 -13.84 -3.83
C TYR A 490 9.70 -13.92 -3.15
N LEU A 491 10.14 -12.86 -2.45
CA LEU A 491 11.36 -12.90 -1.63
C LEU A 491 11.29 -14.00 -0.57
N GLU A 492 10.13 -14.24 0.02
CA GLU A 492 9.93 -15.35 0.98
C GLU A 492 10.16 -16.71 0.33
N ALA A 493 9.72 -16.90 -0.93
CA ALA A 493 9.98 -18.14 -1.68
C ALA A 493 11.48 -18.31 -2.00
N VAL A 494 12.12 -17.23 -2.46
CA VAL A 494 13.59 -17.20 -2.70
C VAL A 494 14.35 -17.54 -1.42
N LEU A 495 13.97 -16.92 -0.30
CA LEU A 495 14.62 -17.15 0.99
C LEU A 495 14.44 -18.59 1.47
N THR A 496 13.26 -19.16 1.29
CA THR A 496 12.99 -20.57 1.63
C THR A 496 13.90 -21.53 0.85
N GLU A 497 14.14 -21.28 -0.42
CA GLU A 497 15.09 -22.06 -1.22
C GLU A 497 16.53 -21.86 -0.75
N LEU A 498 16.93 -20.63 -0.44
CA LEU A 498 18.26 -20.33 0.09
C LEU A 498 18.54 -20.95 1.48
N GLU A 499 17.50 -21.10 2.30
CA GLU A 499 17.60 -21.78 3.60
C GLU A 499 17.73 -23.31 3.44
N GLN A 500 17.02 -23.90 2.46
CA GLN A 500 17.11 -25.32 2.15
C GLN A 500 18.41 -25.68 1.43
N ARG A 501 18.85 -24.83 0.50
CA ARG A 501 20.06 -25.01 -0.31
C ARG A 501 20.90 -23.74 -0.27
N PRO A 502 21.69 -23.56 0.81
CA PRO A 502 22.50 -22.37 1.00
C PRO A 502 23.45 -22.16 -0.18
N ARG A 503 23.39 -20.95 -0.77
CA ARG A 503 24.29 -20.50 -1.83
C ARG A 503 24.63 -19.03 -1.63
N THR A 504 25.76 -18.61 -2.19
CA THR A 504 26.14 -17.21 -2.24
C THR A 504 25.62 -16.58 -3.53
N LEU A 505 25.29 -15.30 -3.48
CA LEU A 505 24.93 -14.46 -4.61
C LEU A 505 26.00 -13.35 -4.71
N PRO A 506 27.19 -13.66 -5.29
CA PRO A 506 28.40 -12.86 -5.10
C PRO A 506 28.33 -11.46 -5.70
N ASP A 507 27.56 -11.29 -6.78
CA ASP A 507 27.43 -10.03 -7.50
C ASP A 507 26.26 -9.19 -6.99
N LEU A 508 25.28 -9.80 -6.29
CA LEU A 508 24.06 -9.13 -5.84
C LEU A 508 24.37 -8.17 -4.68
N GLY A 509 24.16 -6.88 -4.92
CA GLY A 509 24.37 -5.82 -3.94
C GLY A 509 23.10 -5.43 -3.19
N TYR A 510 21.97 -5.36 -3.91
CA TYR A 510 20.70 -4.91 -3.37
C TYR A 510 19.53 -5.76 -3.84
N VAL A 511 18.62 -6.03 -2.92
CA VAL A 511 17.26 -6.52 -3.21
C VAL A 511 16.26 -5.45 -2.78
N SER A 512 15.48 -4.94 -3.73
CA SER A 512 14.36 -4.03 -3.47
C SER A 512 13.07 -4.83 -3.37
N VAL A 513 12.22 -4.51 -2.41
CA VAL A 513 10.89 -5.09 -2.27
C VAL A 513 9.83 -4.00 -2.27
N THR A 514 8.77 -4.20 -3.04
CA THR A 514 7.66 -3.25 -3.18
C THR A 514 6.34 -3.99 -3.41
N GLY A 515 5.23 -3.24 -3.45
CA GLY A 515 3.91 -3.78 -3.81
C GLY A 515 3.14 -4.44 -2.66
N GLU A 516 3.83 -4.93 -1.63
CA GLU A 516 3.24 -5.55 -0.44
C GLU A 516 3.93 -5.04 0.82
N ALA A 517 3.29 -5.24 1.98
CA ALA A 517 3.92 -4.92 3.25
C ALA A 517 5.08 -5.89 3.56
N LEU A 518 6.28 -5.38 3.69
CA LEU A 518 7.43 -6.14 4.17
C LEU A 518 7.20 -6.50 5.64
N LYS A 519 7.42 -7.76 6.00
CA LYS A 519 7.36 -8.23 7.40
C LYS A 519 8.74 -8.18 8.04
N LYS A 520 8.78 -7.87 9.34
CA LYS A 520 10.03 -7.82 10.11
C LYS A 520 10.76 -9.17 10.08
N GLU A 521 10.03 -10.26 10.27
CA GLU A 521 10.56 -11.62 10.30
C GLU A 521 11.22 -11.99 8.96
N LEU A 522 10.66 -11.51 7.83
CA LEU A 522 11.26 -11.74 6.50
C LEU A 522 12.58 -10.97 6.37
N ALA A 523 12.63 -9.73 6.83
CA ALA A 523 13.87 -8.94 6.83
C ALA A 523 14.94 -9.56 7.76
N GLU A 524 14.58 -10.05 8.95
CA GLU A 524 15.49 -10.75 9.89
C GLU A 524 16.05 -12.03 9.25
N ARG A 525 15.22 -12.85 8.63
CA ARG A 525 15.65 -14.07 7.92
C ARG A 525 16.56 -13.73 6.73
N TRP A 526 16.23 -12.65 5.97
CA TRP A 526 17.07 -12.20 4.87
C TRP A 526 18.50 -11.88 5.32
N PHE A 527 18.66 -11.01 6.31
CA PHE A 527 19.98 -10.64 6.81
C PHE A 527 20.72 -11.77 7.54
N THR A 528 20.01 -12.79 8.00
CA THR A 528 20.61 -14.03 8.53
C THR A 528 21.19 -14.87 7.37
N ALA A 529 20.47 -15.03 6.29
CA ALA A 529 20.88 -15.84 5.14
C ALA A 529 21.89 -15.10 4.24
N GLN A 530 21.70 -13.78 4.05
CA GLN A 530 22.48 -12.95 3.10
C GLN A 530 22.93 -11.62 3.76
N PRO A 531 23.84 -11.65 4.75
CA PRO A 531 24.19 -10.47 5.58
C PRO A 531 24.91 -9.33 4.84
N ARG A 532 25.34 -9.56 3.59
CA ARG A 532 26.08 -8.58 2.78
C ARG A 532 25.20 -7.90 1.72
N ILE A 533 23.98 -8.39 1.49
CA ILE A 533 23.11 -7.89 0.45
C ILE A 533 22.09 -6.94 1.10
N GLY A 534 22.12 -5.69 0.69
CA GLY A 534 21.18 -4.67 1.19
C GLY A 534 19.73 -5.03 0.81
N LEU A 535 18.81 -4.69 1.72
CA LEU A 535 17.37 -4.83 1.49
C LEU A 535 16.74 -3.44 1.45
N VAL A 536 15.98 -3.15 0.42
CA VAL A 536 15.30 -1.86 0.28
C VAL A 536 13.80 -2.09 0.34
N ASN A 537 13.14 -1.48 1.33
CA ASN A 537 11.69 -1.41 1.37
C ASN A 537 11.25 -0.19 0.55
N ALA A 538 10.72 -0.40 -0.63
CA ALA A 538 10.31 0.64 -1.54
C ALA A 538 8.78 0.80 -1.51
N TYR A 539 8.31 2.04 -1.55
CA TYR A 539 6.89 2.36 -1.49
C TYR A 539 6.56 3.51 -2.44
N GLY A 540 5.49 3.34 -3.19
CA GLY A 540 4.96 4.37 -4.08
C GLY A 540 3.64 3.97 -4.70
N LEU A 541 3.19 4.78 -5.64
CA LEU A 541 1.93 4.63 -6.34
C LEU A 541 2.15 4.99 -7.81
N THR A 542 1.45 4.32 -8.70
CA THR A 542 1.53 4.58 -10.14
C THR A 542 1.25 6.05 -10.47
N GLU A 543 0.34 6.66 -9.74
CA GLU A 543 -0.04 8.08 -9.87
C GLU A 543 1.06 9.05 -9.44
N THR A 544 2.10 8.55 -8.77
CA THR A 544 3.27 9.32 -8.32
C THR A 544 4.56 8.88 -9.00
N SER A 545 4.45 8.42 -10.24
CA SER A 545 5.59 7.98 -11.06
C SER A 545 6.43 6.88 -10.38
N ASP A 546 5.75 5.88 -9.79
CA ASP A 546 6.33 4.72 -9.11
C ASP A 546 6.74 5.05 -7.65
N ASP A 547 7.93 4.61 -7.18
CA ASP A 547 8.31 4.74 -5.78
C ASP A 547 8.56 6.20 -5.35
N THR A 548 8.00 6.55 -4.20
CA THR A 548 8.17 7.87 -3.54
C THR A 548 9.06 7.79 -2.30
N ASN A 549 9.24 6.59 -1.77
CA ASN A 549 10.01 6.33 -0.55
C ASN A 549 10.91 5.12 -0.70
N HIS A 550 12.10 5.21 -0.11
CA HIS A 550 13.00 4.09 0.07
C HIS A 550 13.46 3.98 1.53
N ASP A 551 13.38 2.79 2.10
CA ASP A 551 14.10 2.42 3.32
C ASP A 551 15.25 1.47 2.98
N VAL A 552 16.44 2.03 2.79
CA VAL A 552 17.65 1.25 2.48
C VAL A 552 18.21 0.70 3.80
N MET A 553 18.22 -0.62 3.91
CA MET A 553 18.64 -1.35 5.10
C MET A 553 19.89 -2.17 4.82
N ASP A 554 20.86 -2.11 5.72
CA ASP A 554 22.09 -2.94 5.74
C ASP A 554 22.06 -4.04 6.82
N ARG A 555 21.01 -4.04 7.64
CA ARG A 555 20.74 -4.97 8.72
C ARG A 555 19.26 -5.03 9.05
N ALA A 556 18.84 -6.07 9.77
CA ALA A 556 17.46 -6.21 10.20
C ALA A 556 17.03 -5.01 11.07
N PRO A 557 15.94 -4.32 10.71
CA PRO A 557 15.45 -3.19 11.46
C PRO A 557 14.62 -3.64 12.68
N GLU A 558 14.55 -2.81 13.71
CA GLU A 558 13.65 -3.07 14.85
C GLU A 558 12.17 -2.97 14.44
N ARG A 559 11.88 -2.10 13.47
CA ARG A 559 10.55 -1.84 12.94
C ARG A 559 10.63 -1.59 11.44
N ILE A 560 9.70 -2.17 10.70
CA ILE A 560 9.58 -1.89 9.26
C ILE A 560 8.88 -0.54 9.06
N LEU A 561 9.54 0.34 8.33
CA LEU A 561 9.06 1.67 7.93
C LEU A 561 9.10 1.79 6.40
N LEU A 562 8.42 2.79 5.86
CA LEU A 562 8.46 3.09 4.41
C LEU A 562 9.70 3.91 4.00
N GLY A 563 10.56 4.26 4.97
CA GLY A 563 11.75 5.04 4.72
C GLY A 563 11.48 6.53 4.55
N ARG A 564 12.40 7.20 3.85
CA ARG A 564 12.36 8.64 3.57
C ARG A 564 11.87 8.88 2.15
N ALA A 565 11.37 10.09 1.90
CA ALA A 565 11.06 10.54 0.56
C ALA A 565 12.31 10.49 -0.34
N VAL A 566 12.13 9.99 -1.58
CA VAL A 566 13.20 9.99 -2.58
C VAL A 566 13.46 11.40 -3.11
N ASN A 567 14.49 11.57 -3.92
CA ASN A 567 14.91 12.86 -4.51
C ASN A 567 13.71 13.65 -5.07
N ASN A 568 13.64 14.94 -4.74
CA ASN A 568 12.66 15.92 -5.26
C ASN A 568 11.18 15.60 -4.93
N VAL A 569 10.92 14.63 -4.08
CA VAL A 569 9.58 14.25 -3.63
C VAL A 569 9.28 14.88 -2.28
N ARG A 570 8.06 15.34 -2.10
CA ARG A 570 7.53 15.83 -0.83
C ARG A 570 6.37 14.95 -0.39
N ILE A 571 6.36 14.61 0.89
CA ILE A 571 5.31 13.80 1.49
C ILE A 571 4.75 14.60 2.66
N TYR A 572 3.44 14.67 2.70
CA TYR A 572 2.72 15.28 3.81
C TYR A 572 1.84 14.22 4.47
N VAL A 573 1.71 14.30 5.77
CA VAL A 573 0.69 13.55 6.51
C VAL A 573 -0.34 14.57 6.96
N VAL A 574 -1.54 14.49 6.37
CA VAL A 574 -2.55 15.56 6.46
C VAL A 574 -3.89 15.07 6.99
N ASP A 575 -4.68 16.01 7.49
CA ASP A 575 -6.09 15.81 7.81
C ASP A 575 -6.99 15.94 6.55
N GLU A 576 -8.30 15.93 6.76
CA GLU A 576 -9.31 16.08 5.69
C GLU A 576 -9.31 17.46 5.01
N HIS A 577 -8.66 18.47 5.62
CA HIS A 577 -8.52 19.82 5.10
C HIS A 577 -7.16 20.08 4.46
N LEU A 578 -6.35 19.03 4.25
CA LEU A 578 -4.97 19.09 3.74
C LEU A 578 -4.00 19.85 4.67
N THR A 579 -4.36 20.00 5.93
CA THR A 579 -3.47 20.60 6.93
C THR A 579 -2.57 19.51 7.51
N PRO A 580 -1.23 19.73 7.56
CA PRO A 580 -0.34 18.80 8.22
C PRO A 580 -0.77 18.52 9.67
N VAL A 581 -0.85 17.23 10.01
CA VAL A 581 -1.19 16.80 11.38
C VAL A 581 0.03 16.95 12.30
N PRO A 582 -0.14 16.95 13.63
CA PRO A 582 0.97 16.91 14.57
C PRO A 582 1.99 15.80 14.22
N LEU A 583 3.28 16.10 14.39
CA LEU A 583 4.34 15.15 14.07
C LEU A 583 4.15 13.83 14.84
N GLY A 584 4.02 12.73 14.09
CA GLY A 584 3.72 11.39 14.64
C GLY A 584 2.24 11.07 14.82
N ALA A 585 1.33 12.02 14.60
CA ALA A 585 -0.10 11.74 14.52
C ALA A 585 -0.45 11.03 13.19
N PRO A 586 -1.49 10.19 13.17
CA PRO A 586 -1.94 9.54 11.95
C PRO A 586 -2.71 10.52 11.05
N GLY A 587 -2.51 10.38 9.75
CA GLY A 587 -3.21 11.17 8.74
C GLY A 587 -3.18 10.51 7.36
N VAL A 588 -3.79 11.15 6.38
CA VAL A 588 -3.71 10.74 4.97
C VAL A 588 -2.33 11.09 4.44
N ILE A 589 -1.70 10.15 3.75
CA ILE A 589 -0.43 10.40 3.06
C ILE A 589 -0.74 11.11 1.74
N ALA A 590 -0.17 12.31 1.59
CA ALA A 590 -0.26 13.12 0.40
C ALA A 590 1.13 13.30 -0.22
N PHE A 591 1.20 13.30 -1.54
CA PHE A 591 2.45 13.38 -2.30
C PHE A 591 2.48 14.66 -3.13
N SER A 592 3.61 15.34 -3.17
CA SER A 592 3.82 16.54 -3.97
C SER A 592 5.22 16.56 -4.60
N GLY A 593 5.39 17.39 -5.60
CA GLY A 593 6.64 17.53 -6.33
C GLY A 593 6.60 16.94 -7.72
N VAL A 594 7.77 16.71 -8.30
CA VAL A 594 7.95 16.26 -9.67
C VAL A 594 7.38 14.86 -9.95
N CYS A 595 7.19 14.07 -8.89
CA CYS A 595 6.66 12.70 -8.99
C CYS A 595 5.17 12.67 -9.37
N VAL A 596 4.40 13.71 -9.04
CA VAL A 596 2.93 13.69 -9.19
C VAL A 596 2.55 13.76 -10.66
N GLY A 597 1.86 12.72 -11.15
CA GLY A 597 1.38 12.60 -12.51
C GLY A 597 0.40 13.70 -12.93
N ARG A 598 -0.04 13.65 -14.19
CA ARG A 598 -0.93 14.67 -14.77
C ARG A 598 -2.40 14.45 -14.39
N GLY A 599 -2.78 13.22 -14.06
CA GLY A 599 -4.15 12.81 -13.77
C GLY A 599 -4.48 11.44 -14.33
N TYR A 600 -5.76 11.13 -14.42
CA TYR A 600 -6.25 9.92 -15.07
C TYR A 600 -6.75 10.24 -16.48
N ILE A 601 -6.31 9.45 -17.47
CA ILE A 601 -6.69 9.67 -18.87
C ILE A 601 -8.20 9.51 -19.04
N ASN A 602 -8.81 10.49 -19.71
CA ASN A 602 -10.24 10.54 -19.98
C ASN A 602 -11.14 10.31 -18.75
N ASP A 603 -10.67 10.76 -17.57
CA ASP A 603 -11.40 10.68 -16.32
C ASP A 603 -11.23 11.96 -15.49
N PRO A 604 -11.85 13.07 -15.89
CA PRO A 604 -11.67 14.35 -15.22
C PRO A 604 -12.26 14.35 -13.80
N GLU A 605 -13.33 13.59 -13.54
CA GLU A 605 -13.95 13.52 -12.22
C GLU A 605 -13.00 12.90 -11.19
N ARG A 606 -12.44 11.71 -11.50
CA ARG A 606 -11.45 11.09 -10.60
C ARG A 606 -10.17 11.90 -10.53
N THR A 607 -9.75 12.54 -11.63
CA THR A 607 -8.58 13.42 -11.62
C THR A 607 -8.79 14.55 -10.63
N GLN A 608 -9.91 15.27 -10.70
CA GLN A 608 -10.22 16.38 -9.80
C GLN A 608 -10.33 15.95 -8.33
N ALA A 609 -10.79 14.71 -8.06
CA ALA A 609 -10.92 14.18 -6.71
C ALA A 609 -9.57 13.81 -6.08
N ALA A 610 -8.59 13.34 -6.87
CA ALA A 610 -7.33 12.80 -6.37
C ALA A 610 -6.11 13.70 -6.60
N TYR A 611 -6.12 14.52 -7.66
CA TYR A 611 -5.03 15.42 -8.02
C TYR A 611 -5.45 16.87 -7.76
N LEU A 612 -4.88 17.44 -6.72
CA LEU A 612 -5.20 18.76 -6.21
C LEU A 612 -4.04 19.74 -6.45
N ALA A 613 -4.29 21.03 -6.25
CA ALA A 613 -3.21 22.00 -6.10
C ALA A 613 -2.56 21.80 -4.72
N ASP A 614 -1.23 21.87 -4.66
CA ASP A 614 -0.52 21.81 -3.39
C ASP A 614 -0.77 23.12 -2.59
N PRO A 615 -1.43 23.06 -1.42
CA PRO A 615 -1.73 24.26 -0.64
C PRO A 615 -0.49 24.90 -0.01
N HIS A 616 0.64 24.20 0.00
CA HIS A 616 1.90 24.62 0.62
C HIS A 616 2.95 25.04 -0.41
N ARG A 617 2.71 24.79 -1.72
CA ARG A 617 3.66 25.07 -2.82
C ARG A 617 2.94 25.52 -4.08
N GLU A 618 3.04 26.79 -4.37
CA GLU A 618 2.41 27.39 -5.56
C GLU A 618 2.89 26.69 -6.85
N GLY A 619 1.96 26.37 -7.73
CA GLY A 619 2.21 25.76 -9.03
C GLY A 619 2.49 24.25 -8.98
N MET A 620 2.54 23.63 -7.79
CA MET A 620 2.74 22.19 -7.66
C MET A 620 1.42 21.43 -7.57
N ARG A 621 1.44 20.18 -8.04
CA ARG A 621 0.33 19.23 -7.87
C ARG A 621 0.51 18.46 -6.57
N LEU A 622 -0.60 18.09 -5.97
CA LEU A 622 -0.71 17.20 -4.82
C LEU A 622 -1.55 15.98 -5.20
N TYR A 623 -1.10 14.78 -4.85
CA TYR A 623 -1.87 13.56 -5.06
C TYR A 623 -2.28 12.94 -3.71
N LEU A 624 -3.56 12.53 -3.61
CA LEU A 624 -4.14 11.82 -2.46
C LEU A 624 -4.45 10.38 -2.83
N GLY A 625 -3.63 9.45 -2.34
CA GLY A 625 -3.74 8.02 -2.67
C GLY A 625 -4.69 7.20 -1.77
N GLY A 626 -5.23 7.78 -0.69
CA GLY A 626 -6.07 7.08 0.29
C GLY A 626 -5.28 6.22 1.29
N ASP A 627 -3.96 6.23 1.24
CA ASP A 627 -3.09 5.58 2.20
C ASP A 627 -3.01 6.40 3.50
N TYR A 628 -2.95 5.70 4.64
CA TYR A 628 -2.86 6.29 5.96
C TYR A 628 -1.50 6.01 6.58
N GLY A 629 -0.91 7.01 7.19
CA GLY A 629 0.42 6.88 7.77
C GLY A 629 0.70 7.93 8.84
N ARG A 630 1.91 7.90 9.36
CA ARG A 630 2.43 8.91 10.27
C ARG A 630 3.94 9.03 10.15
N TRP A 631 4.46 10.17 10.55
CA TRP A 631 5.89 10.34 10.68
C TRP A 631 6.41 9.62 11.94
N HIS A 632 7.36 8.73 11.76
CA HIS A 632 8.12 8.15 12.87
C HIS A 632 9.17 9.16 13.37
N PRO A 633 9.54 9.15 14.68
CA PRO A 633 10.55 10.09 15.21
C PRO A 633 11.90 10.08 14.49
N SER A 634 12.26 8.99 13.80
CA SER A 634 13.47 8.91 12.96
C SER A 634 13.39 9.72 11.65
N GLY A 635 12.25 10.38 11.36
CA GLY A 635 12.00 11.08 10.11
C GLY A 635 11.69 10.15 8.94
N LYS A 636 11.37 8.89 9.21
CA LYS A 636 10.86 7.92 8.23
C LYS A 636 9.34 7.86 8.30
N LEU A 637 8.68 7.52 7.19
CA LEU A 637 7.24 7.34 7.13
C LEU A 637 6.85 5.95 7.62
N GLU A 638 5.79 5.86 8.42
CA GLU A 638 5.18 4.61 8.84
C GLU A 638 3.82 4.45 8.17
N PHE A 639 3.59 3.29 7.56
CA PHE A 639 2.30 2.94 6.95
C PHE A 639 1.34 2.36 7.99
N LEU A 640 0.12 2.89 8.07
CA LEU A 640 -0.90 2.45 9.01
C LEU A 640 -2.06 1.71 8.33
N GLY A 641 -2.04 1.60 7.00
CA GLY A 641 -3.08 0.92 6.25
C GLY A 641 -3.84 1.85 5.30
N ARG A 642 -4.97 1.36 4.81
CA ARG A 642 -5.90 2.11 3.94
C ARG A 642 -7.26 2.23 4.62
N ARG A 643 -7.95 3.33 4.38
CA ARG A 643 -9.35 3.52 4.83
C ARG A 643 -10.37 3.06 3.79
N ASP A 644 -9.95 2.85 2.55
CA ASP A 644 -10.81 2.38 1.47
C ASP A 644 -10.80 0.83 1.32
N ALA A 645 -11.57 0.33 0.36
CA ALA A 645 -11.69 -1.09 0.08
C ALA A 645 -10.56 -1.66 -0.81
N GLN A 646 -9.56 -0.85 -1.15
CA GLN A 646 -8.45 -1.28 -1.98
C GLN A 646 -7.50 -2.20 -1.20
N VAL A 647 -7.06 -3.27 -1.83
CA VAL A 647 -6.17 -4.26 -1.23
C VAL A 647 -4.98 -4.55 -2.14
N LYS A 648 -3.88 -4.95 -1.53
CA LYS A 648 -2.71 -5.48 -2.26
C LYS A 648 -2.59 -6.97 -1.97
N ILE A 649 -2.63 -7.80 -3.03
CA ILE A 649 -2.51 -9.26 -2.96
C ILE A 649 -1.46 -9.68 -3.98
N ARG A 650 -0.37 -10.29 -3.54
CA ARG A 650 0.76 -10.72 -4.38
C ARG A 650 1.33 -9.59 -5.25
N GLY A 651 1.41 -8.39 -4.69
CA GLY A 651 1.87 -7.19 -5.38
C GLY A 651 0.82 -6.51 -6.26
N PHE A 652 -0.27 -7.19 -6.59
CA PHE A 652 -1.35 -6.61 -7.38
C PHE A 652 -2.19 -5.66 -6.55
N ARG A 653 -2.37 -4.44 -7.05
CA ARG A 653 -3.30 -3.45 -6.50
C ARG A 653 -4.70 -3.78 -7.00
N ILE A 654 -5.58 -4.20 -6.12
CA ILE A 654 -6.92 -4.69 -6.45
C ILE A 654 -7.97 -3.81 -5.79
N GLU A 655 -8.83 -3.24 -6.59
CA GLU A 655 -10.07 -2.61 -6.14
C GLU A 655 -11.15 -3.69 -6.01
N ILE A 656 -11.55 -3.99 -4.80
CA ILE A 656 -12.60 -4.97 -4.54
C ILE A 656 -13.90 -4.60 -5.27
N GLY A 657 -14.20 -3.30 -5.37
CA GLY A 657 -15.38 -2.80 -6.09
C GLY A 657 -15.42 -3.16 -7.58
N GLU A 658 -14.27 -3.30 -8.25
CA GLU A 658 -14.22 -3.73 -9.66
C GLU A 658 -14.73 -5.17 -9.82
N ILE A 659 -14.33 -6.04 -8.89
CA ILE A 659 -14.76 -7.44 -8.88
C ILE A 659 -16.24 -7.54 -8.50
N GLU A 660 -16.66 -6.80 -7.47
CA GLU A 660 -18.06 -6.76 -7.02
C GLU A 660 -19.00 -6.28 -8.15
N ASN A 661 -18.62 -5.20 -8.82
CA ASN A 661 -19.41 -4.67 -9.95
C ASN A 661 -19.48 -5.66 -11.11
N THR A 662 -18.39 -6.35 -11.42
CA THR A 662 -18.38 -7.38 -12.47
C THR A 662 -19.27 -8.56 -12.07
N LEU A 663 -19.19 -9.00 -10.82
CA LEU A 663 -20.03 -10.07 -10.27
C LEU A 663 -21.53 -9.71 -10.32
N LEU A 664 -21.89 -8.47 -9.97
CA LEU A 664 -23.27 -7.99 -9.98
C LEU A 664 -23.89 -7.87 -11.39
N ARG A 665 -23.06 -7.78 -12.44
CA ARG A 665 -23.51 -7.80 -13.83
C ARG A 665 -23.88 -9.20 -14.33
N LEU A 666 -23.50 -10.24 -13.59
CA LEU A 666 -23.77 -11.62 -14.01
C LEU A 666 -25.24 -12.01 -13.84
N PRO A 667 -25.87 -12.64 -14.85
CA PRO A 667 -27.23 -13.12 -14.74
C PRO A 667 -27.39 -14.12 -13.58
N GLY A 668 -28.38 -13.90 -12.72
CA GLY A 668 -28.66 -14.75 -11.56
C GLY A 668 -28.00 -14.27 -10.27
N VAL A 669 -27.16 -13.23 -10.30
CA VAL A 669 -26.64 -12.57 -9.12
C VAL A 669 -27.52 -11.37 -8.77
N ARG A 670 -28.03 -11.33 -7.54
CA ARG A 670 -28.82 -10.20 -7.00
C ARG A 670 -27.98 -9.26 -6.17
N ASP A 671 -27.24 -9.81 -5.21
CA ASP A 671 -26.29 -9.07 -4.37
C ASP A 671 -24.93 -9.78 -4.44
N GLY A 672 -23.87 -9.02 -4.32
CA GLY A 672 -22.51 -9.56 -4.36
C GLY A 672 -21.57 -8.75 -3.47
N ALA A 673 -20.67 -9.44 -2.80
CA ALA A 673 -19.60 -8.83 -2.03
C ALA A 673 -18.34 -9.69 -2.12
N VAL A 674 -17.21 -9.05 -2.18
CA VAL A 674 -15.90 -9.70 -2.18
C VAL A 674 -15.12 -9.27 -0.94
N VAL A 675 -14.53 -10.24 -0.27
CA VAL A 675 -13.72 -10.03 0.93
C VAL A 675 -12.35 -10.67 0.77
N VAL A 676 -11.39 -10.16 1.54
CA VAL A 676 -10.05 -10.74 1.63
C VAL A 676 -10.03 -11.66 2.83
N ALA A 677 -9.81 -12.93 2.58
CA ALA A 677 -9.60 -13.93 3.62
C ALA A 677 -8.10 -14.22 3.79
N GLY A 678 -7.68 -14.39 5.04
CA GLY A 678 -6.34 -14.86 5.38
C GLY A 678 -6.30 -16.36 5.47
N ARG A 679 -5.17 -16.97 5.13
CA ARG A 679 -4.89 -18.39 5.29
C ARG A 679 -3.98 -18.64 6.49
N ALA A 680 -3.81 -19.90 6.83
CA ALA A 680 -2.94 -20.33 7.93
C ALA A 680 -1.47 -19.92 7.70
N ASP A 681 -1.03 -19.82 6.44
CA ASP A 681 0.29 -19.32 6.02
C ASP A 681 0.37 -17.78 5.96
N GLN A 682 -0.66 -17.09 6.46
CA GLN A 682 -0.83 -15.62 6.39
C GLN A 682 -0.96 -15.06 4.97
N SER A 683 -1.08 -15.88 3.93
CA SER A 683 -1.38 -15.41 2.59
C SER A 683 -2.81 -14.88 2.49
N LYS A 684 -3.02 -13.91 1.62
CA LYS A 684 -4.34 -13.29 1.38
C LYS A 684 -4.91 -13.80 0.06
N HIS A 685 -6.23 -14.04 0.03
CA HIS A 685 -6.95 -14.39 -1.18
C HIS A 685 -8.34 -13.75 -1.22
N LEU A 686 -8.91 -13.66 -2.41
CA LEU A 686 -10.24 -13.13 -2.64
C LEU A 686 -11.28 -14.23 -2.47
N VAL A 687 -12.36 -13.93 -1.76
CA VAL A 687 -13.54 -14.78 -1.60
C VAL A 687 -14.78 -13.98 -1.95
N ALA A 688 -15.57 -14.48 -2.89
CA ALA A 688 -16.82 -13.85 -3.31
C ALA A 688 -18.02 -14.50 -2.60
N PHE A 689 -18.88 -13.67 -2.05
CA PHE A 689 -20.20 -14.06 -1.56
C PHE A 689 -21.26 -13.44 -2.47
N TYR A 690 -22.27 -14.20 -2.86
CA TYR A 690 -23.34 -13.67 -3.69
C TYR A 690 -24.70 -14.25 -3.27
N SER A 691 -25.76 -13.49 -3.60
CA SER A 691 -27.14 -13.94 -3.45
C SER A 691 -27.85 -13.95 -4.81
N GLY A 692 -28.89 -14.76 -4.91
CA GLY A 692 -29.68 -14.92 -6.12
C GLY A 692 -30.71 -16.01 -5.94
N PRO A 693 -31.59 -16.24 -6.93
CA PRO A 693 -32.67 -17.22 -6.83
C PRO A 693 -32.16 -18.66 -6.64
N ASN A 694 -30.99 -18.99 -7.19
CA ASN A 694 -30.36 -20.30 -7.06
C ASN A 694 -28.83 -20.14 -7.02
N PRO A 695 -28.09 -21.11 -6.43
CA PRO A 695 -26.65 -21.18 -6.56
C PRO A 695 -26.26 -21.36 -8.03
N LEU A 696 -25.22 -20.66 -8.46
CA LEU A 696 -24.64 -20.76 -9.80
C LEU A 696 -23.45 -21.70 -9.78
N ASP A 697 -23.17 -22.32 -10.91
CA ASP A 697 -21.97 -23.13 -11.08
C ASP A 697 -20.70 -22.30 -10.91
N THR A 698 -19.80 -22.76 -10.04
CA THR A 698 -18.56 -22.05 -9.69
C THR A 698 -17.63 -21.91 -10.90
N GLY A 699 -17.54 -22.95 -11.76
CA GLY A 699 -16.75 -22.91 -12.99
C GLY A 699 -17.27 -21.82 -13.93
N ALA A 700 -18.59 -21.78 -14.14
CA ALA A 700 -19.23 -20.76 -14.98
C ALA A 700 -19.05 -19.34 -14.41
N LEU A 701 -19.02 -19.15 -13.08
CA LEU A 701 -18.68 -17.86 -12.44
C LEU A 701 -17.23 -17.45 -12.71
N THR A 702 -16.31 -18.39 -12.55
CA THR A 702 -14.88 -18.20 -12.82
C THR A 702 -14.65 -17.81 -14.27
N ASP A 703 -15.23 -18.56 -15.22
CA ASP A 703 -15.08 -18.31 -16.66
C ASP A 703 -15.65 -16.93 -17.05
N ARG A 704 -16.85 -16.59 -16.54
CA ARG A 704 -17.49 -15.31 -16.84
C ARG A 704 -16.76 -14.10 -16.27
N LEU A 705 -16.24 -14.21 -15.04
CA LEU A 705 -15.40 -13.17 -14.46
C LEU A 705 -14.07 -13.07 -15.19
N GLY A 706 -13.46 -14.21 -15.54
CA GLY A 706 -12.20 -14.29 -16.28
C GLY A 706 -12.29 -13.77 -17.71
N ALA A 707 -13.49 -13.65 -18.28
CA ALA A 707 -13.69 -13.01 -19.60
C ALA A 707 -13.39 -11.51 -19.60
N SER A 708 -13.55 -10.82 -18.46
CA SER A 708 -13.37 -9.38 -18.32
C SER A 708 -12.33 -8.95 -17.29
N LEU A 709 -12.06 -9.79 -16.30
CA LEU A 709 -11.07 -9.51 -15.25
C LEU A 709 -9.77 -10.29 -15.47
N PRO A 710 -8.62 -9.70 -15.17
CA PRO A 710 -7.36 -10.46 -15.12
C PRO A 710 -7.43 -11.60 -14.11
N ALA A 711 -6.72 -12.69 -14.35
CA ALA A 711 -6.74 -13.88 -13.51
C ALA A 711 -6.47 -13.62 -12.02
N TYR A 712 -5.60 -12.64 -11.69
CA TYR A 712 -5.30 -12.25 -10.31
C TYR A 712 -6.45 -11.55 -9.57
N MET A 713 -7.49 -11.10 -10.29
CA MET A 713 -8.69 -10.47 -9.74
C MET A 713 -9.87 -11.44 -9.60
N VAL A 714 -9.80 -12.61 -10.21
CA VAL A 714 -10.86 -13.62 -10.09
C VAL A 714 -10.81 -14.24 -8.68
N PRO A 715 -11.92 -14.21 -7.92
CA PRO A 715 -11.97 -14.82 -6.60
C PRO A 715 -11.63 -16.31 -6.62
N ALA A 716 -10.88 -16.78 -5.63
CA ALA A 716 -10.50 -18.18 -5.50
C ALA A 716 -11.66 -19.06 -5.01
N ALA A 717 -12.69 -18.48 -4.39
CA ALA A 717 -13.86 -19.18 -3.89
C ALA A 717 -15.12 -18.33 -4.05
N PHE A 718 -16.25 -19.00 -4.33
CA PHE A 718 -17.57 -18.41 -4.49
C PHE A 718 -18.56 -19.09 -3.57
N HIS A 719 -19.25 -18.31 -2.75
CA HIS A 719 -20.23 -18.82 -1.79
C HIS A 719 -21.60 -18.18 -2.03
N TRP A 720 -22.56 -19.00 -2.44
CA TRP A 720 -23.95 -18.58 -2.52
C TRP A 720 -24.58 -18.50 -1.13
N ARG A 721 -25.43 -17.52 -0.93
CA ARG A 721 -26.30 -17.37 0.25
C ARG A 721 -27.69 -16.89 -0.20
N GLU A 722 -28.72 -17.29 0.50
CA GLU A 722 -30.08 -16.81 0.25
C GLU A 722 -30.17 -15.28 0.43
N SER A 723 -29.44 -14.76 1.42
CA SER A 723 -29.23 -13.32 1.64
C SER A 723 -27.86 -13.08 2.27
N LEU A 724 -27.25 -11.94 1.96
CA LEU A 724 -25.99 -11.51 2.59
C LEU A 724 -26.25 -10.83 3.93
N PRO A 725 -25.34 -10.95 4.92
CA PRO A 725 -25.48 -10.25 6.18
C PRO A 725 -25.47 -8.74 6.00
N LEU A 726 -26.32 -8.03 6.72
CA LEU A 726 -26.44 -6.58 6.66
C LEU A 726 -26.09 -5.94 8.01
N THR A 727 -25.46 -4.78 7.95
CA THR A 727 -25.26 -3.90 9.10
C THR A 727 -26.59 -3.28 9.56
N ALA A 728 -26.60 -2.65 10.72
CA ALA A 728 -27.78 -1.90 11.24
C ALA A 728 -28.29 -0.82 10.26
N ASN A 729 -27.43 -0.34 9.34
CA ASN A 729 -27.76 0.66 8.34
C ASN A 729 -28.09 0.02 6.95
N SER A 730 -28.49 -1.25 6.91
CA SER A 730 -28.88 -2.00 5.70
C SER A 730 -27.79 -2.07 4.62
N LYS A 731 -26.51 -1.95 4.98
CA LYS A 731 -25.37 -2.21 4.09
C LYS A 731 -24.83 -3.61 4.31
N ILE A 732 -24.25 -4.23 3.28
CA ILE A 732 -23.62 -5.55 3.40
C ILE A 732 -22.51 -5.49 4.45
N ASP A 733 -22.59 -6.38 5.44
CA ASP A 733 -21.62 -6.49 6.53
C ASP A 733 -20.40 -7.31 6.08
N LYS A 734 -19.42 -6.63 5.48
CA LYS A 734 -18.17 -7.26 5.03
C LYS A 734 -17.37 -7.88 6.18
N LYS A 735 -17.51 -7.36 7.40
CA LYS A 735 -16.80 -7.91 8.57
C LYS A 735 -17.38 -9.28 8.96
N ALA A 736 -18.70 -9.41 8.93
CA ALA A 736 -19.36 -10.70 9.11
C ALA A 736 -19.00 -11.70 8.00
N LEU A 737 -18.86 -11.23 6.74
CA LEU A 737 -18.44 -12.07 5.62
C LEU A 737 -16.98 -12.53 5.74
N VAL A 738 -16.08 -11.72 6.26
CA VAL A 738 -14.69 -12.15 6.54
C VAL A 738 -14.66 -13.25 7.61
N ALA A 739 -15.43 -13.11 8.68
CA ALA A 739 -15.56 -14.16 9.71
C ALA A 739 -16.14 -15.46 9.10
N LEU A 740 -17.18 -15.33 8.27
CA LEU A 740 -17.79 -16.46 7.58
C LEU A 740 -16.82 -17.15 6.59
N ALA A 741 -16.00 -16.39 5.86
CA ALA A 741 -14.98 -16.93 4.98
C ALA A 741 -13.94 -17.76 5.75
N ALA A 742 -13.55 -17.32 6.96
CA ALA A 742 -12.66 -18.06 7.83
C ALA A 742 -13.29 -19.37 8.34
N GLU A 743 -14.59 -19.36 8.66
CA GLU A 743 -15.34 -20.55 9.08
C GLU A 743 -15.49 -21.56 7.92
N LEU A 744 -15.83 -21.08 6.72
CA LEU A 744 -16.02 -21.93 5.52
C LEU A 744 -14.72 -22.59 5.06
N GLY A 745 -13.59 -21.93 5.28
CA GLY A 745 -12.26 -22.55 5.08
C GLY A 745 -11.97 -23.71 6.03
N THR A 746 -12.85 -23.97 7.00
CA THR A 746 -12.71 -25.04 8.01
C THR A 746 -13.82 -26.10 7.95
N THR A 747 -14.86 -25.94 7.10
CA THR A 747 -15.97 -26.89 7.04
C THR A 747 -15.67 -28.10 6.16
N GLU A 748 -15.85 -29.27 6.76
CA GLU A 748 -15.85 -30.58 6.15
C GLU A 748 -17.21 -30.82 5.46
N ASP A 749 -17.28 -30.75 4.11
CA ASP A 749 -18.33 -31.41 3.37
C ASP A 749 -17.72 -32.03 2.09
N ASP A 750 -17.95 -33.34 1.91
CA ASP A 750 -17.44 -34.23 0.86
C ASP A 750 -15.94 -34.61 0.92
N HIS A 751 -15.39 -34.84 2.11
CA HIS A 751 -14.04 -35.36 2.22
C HIS A 751 -13.98 -36.89 1.87
N GLU A 752 -13.63 -37.19 0.60
CA GLU A 752 -13.17 -38.50 0.19
C GLU A 752 -11.64 -38.60 0.40
N PRO A 753 -11.15 -39.49 1.26
CA PRO A 753 -9.70 -39.58 1.51
C PRO A 753 -8.94 -40.05 0.25
N PRO A 754 -7.67 -39.65 0.07
CA PRO A 754 -6.82 -40.14 -1.01
C PRO A 754 -6.71 -41.65 -1.04
N ALA A 755 -7.05 -42.29 -2.17
CA ALA A 755 -7.22 -43.74 -2.29
C ALA A 755 -5.95 -44.43 -2.80
N THR A 756 -5.21 -43.84 -3.73
CA THR A 756 -4.01 -44.46 -4.31
C THR A 756 -2.73 -43.99 -3.63
N PRO A 757 -1.61 -44.73 -3.74
CA PRO A 757 -0.31 -44.29 -3.24
C PRO A 757 0.13 -42.92 -3.83
N THR A 758 -0.17 -42.65 -5.08
CA THR A 758 0.14 -41.39 -5.73
C THR A 758 -0.74 -40.26 -5.20
N GLU A 759 -2.05 -40.50 -5.02
CA GLU A 759 -2.94 -39.53 -4.38
C GLU A 759 -2.47 -39.21 -2.95
N GLN A 760 -2.06 -40.23 -2.15
CA GLN A 760 -1.56 -40.03 -0.79
C GLN A 760 -0.26 -39.22 -0.77
N ARG A 761 0.66 -39.46 -1.71
CA ARG A 761 1.89 -38.71 -1.87
C ARG A 761 1.61 -37.24 -2.28
N LEU A 762 0.70 -37.05 -3.22
CA LEU A 762 0.25 -35.71 -3.64
C LEU A 762 -0.44 -34.98 -2.49
N ALA A 763 -1.34 -35.65 -1.75
CA ALA A 763 -2.01 -35.05 -0.60
C ALA A 763 -1.03 -34.63 0.50
N ALA A 764 0.00 -35.44 0.77
CA ALA A 764 1.05 -35.08 1.71
C ALA A 764 1.85 -33.85 1.24
N ALA A 765 2.16 -33.78 -0.05
CA ALA A 765 2.83 -32.62 -0.64
C ALA A 765 1.93 -31.36 -0.63
N TRP A 766 0.63 -31.54 -0.95
CA TRP A 766 -0.35 -30.44 -0.86
C TRP A 766 -0.47 -29.92 0.58
N ALA A 767 -0.60 -30.84 1.56
CA ALA A 767 -0.67 -30.50 2.97
C ALA A 767 0.49 -29.59 3.39
N LYS A 768 1.70 -29.99 3.02
CA LYS A 768 2.92 -29.25 3.31
C LYS A 768 2.95 -27.89 2.63
N VAL A 769 2.52 -27.82 1.37
CA VAL A 769 2.58 -26.58 0.55
C VAL A 769 1.44 -25.63 0.89
N LEU A 770 0.27 -26.16 1.21
CA LEU A 770 -0.93 -25.39 1.54
C LEU A 770 -1.02 -25.02 3.02
N GLY A 771 -0.16 -25.61 3.88
CA GLY A 771 -0.19 -25.38 5.33
C GLY A 771 -1.45 -25.94 6.01
N VAL A 772 -2.06 -27.00 5.45
CA VAL A 772 -3.27 -27.65 5.98
C VAL A 772 -2.94 -29.06 6.47
N PRO A 773 -3.66 -29.61 7.46
CA PRO A 773 -3.48 -31.01 7.86
C PRO A 773 -3.76 -31.96 6.69
N GLN A 774 -2.96 -33.03 6.55
CA GLN A 774 -3.06 -33.98 5.44
C GLN A 774 -4.41 -34.71 5.41
N ASP A 775 -5.00 -34.99 6.56
CA ASP A 775 -6.30 -35.61 6.75
C ASP A 775 -7.48 -34.72 6.27
N ARG A 776 -7.22 -33.47 5.96
CA ARG A 776 -8.19 -32.53 5.38
C ARG A 776 -8.08 -32.39 3.86
N ILE A 777 -7.17 -33.09 3.21
CA ILE A 777 -7.04 -33.10 1.76
C ILE A 777 -7.72 -34.30 1.18
N GLY A 778 -8.84 -34.09 0.48
CA GLY A 778 -9.62 -35.08 -0.21
C GLY A 778 -9.14 -35.33 -1.63
N ARG A 779 -9.45 -36.50 -2.17
CA ARG A 779 -9.07 -36.88 -3.54
C ARG A 779 -9.76 -36.05 -4.63
N ARG A 780 -10.93 -35.47 -4.31
CA ARG A 780 -11.65 -34.55 -5.22
C ARG A 780 -11.36 -33.10 -4.98
N ASP A 781 -10.45 -32.81 -4.06
CA ASP A 781 -10.09 -31.42 -3.81
C ASP A 781 -9.41 -30.79 -5.02
N HIS A 782 -9.81 -29.57 -5.28
CA HIS A 782 -9.20 -28.73 -6.30
C HIS A 782 -8.07 -27.90 -5.65
N PHE A 783 -6.86 -27.97 -6.17
CA PHE A 783 -5.66 -27.35 -5.58
C PHE A 783 -5.85 -25.85 -5.27
N PHE A 784 -6.42 -25.13 -6.23
CA PHE A 784 -6.62 -23.69 -6.09
C PHE A 784 -7.78 -23.37 -5.14
N ASP A 785 -8.83 -24.21 -5.07
CA ASP A 785 -9.94 -24.02 -4.12
C ASP A 785 -9.51 -24.30 -2.68
N ARG A 786 -8.62 -25.27 -2.48
CA ARG A 786 -7.99 -25.55 -1.18
C ARG A 786 -6.90 -24.54 -0.80
N GLY A 787 -6.73 -23.52 -1.61
CA GLY A 787 -5.84 -22.43 -1.26
C GLY A 787 -4.54 -22.42 -2.02
N GLY A 788 -4.36 -23.27 -2.97
CA GLY A 788 -3.24 -23.26 -3.89
C GLY A 788 -3.16 -21.95 -4.67
N THR A 789 -1.95 -21.54 -4.96
CA THR A 789 -1.64 -20.37 -5.78
C THR A 789 -0.66 -20.81 -6.85
N SER A 790 -0.41 -20.00 -7.87
CA SER A 790 0.67 -20.29 -8.82
C SER A 790 2.01 -20.52 -8.10
N LEU A 791 2.29 -19.72 -7.07
CA LEU A 791 3.48 -19.91 -6.24
C LEU A 791 3.41 -21.21 -5.41
N SER A 792 2.23 -21.54 -4.87
CA SER A 792 2.04 -22.84 -4.17
C SER A 792 2.15 -24.02 -5.13
N ALA A 793 1.69 -23.88 -6.38
CA ALA A 793 1.85 -24.91 -7.40
C ALA A 793 3.32 -25.11 -7.79
N VAL A 794 4.10 -24.03 -7.83
CA VAL A 794 5.58 -24.11 -8.00
C VAL A 794 6.21 -24.82 -6.79
N LYS A 795 5.84 -24.44 -5.57
CA LYS A 795 6.31 -25.14 -4.35
C LYS A 795 5.90 -26.63 -4.36
N LEU A 796 4.73 -26.95 -4.89
CA LEU A 796 4.26 -28.32 -5.06
C LEU A 796 5.12 -29.09 -6.06
N ALA A 797 5.42 -28.47 -7.22
CA ALA A 797 6.32 -29.05 -8.21
C ALA A 797 7.69 -29.39 -7.62
N ILE A 798 8.24 -28.46 -6.82
CA ILE A 798 9.51 -28.65 -6.10
C ILE A 798 9.39 -29.78 -5.07
N ALA A 799 8.32 -29.79 -4.27
CA ALA A 799 8.10 -30.81 -3.24
C ALA A 799 7.89 -32.22 -3.81
N LEU A 800 7.53 -32.32 -5.08
CA LEU A 800 7.34 -33.57 -5.83
C LEU A 800 8.53 -33.90 -6.75
N ASP A 801 9.71 -33.31 -6.50
CA ASP A 801 10.92 -33.51 -7.32
C ASP A 801 10.66 -33.30 -8.82
N ARG A 802 9.80 -32.32 -9.16
CA ARG A 802 9.39 -31.98 -10.53
C ARG A 802 8.65 -33.08 -11.29
N ALA A 803 8.04 -34.03 -10.57
CA ALA A 803 7.12 -35.00 -11.18
C ALA A 803 5.90 -34.31 -11.84
N VAL A 804 5.57 -33.09 -11.43
CA VAL A 804 4.57 -32.21 -12.03
C VAL A 804 5.13 -30.82 -12.21
N SER A 805 4.66 -30.10 -13.22
CA SER A 805 4.97 -28.68 -13.44
C SER A 805 3.80 -27.78 -12.98
N LEU A 806 4.04 -26.46 -12.91
CA LEU A 806 2.96 -25.50 -12.71
C LEU A 806 1.85 -25.65 -13.76
N LYS A 807 2.25 -25.87 -15.02
CA LYS A 807 1.30 -26.09 -16.13
C LYS A 807 0.44 -27.32 -15.89
N ASP A 808 1.02 -28.39 -15.37
CA ASP A 808 0.29 -29.63 -15.06
C ASP A 808 -0.71 -29.41 -13.91
N VAL A 809 -0.30 -28.70 -12.85
CA VAL A 809 -1.21 -28.37 -11.72
C VAL A 809 -2.32 -27.42 -12.18
N THR A 810 -2.04 -26.52 -13.11
CA THR A 810 -3.05 -25.60 -13.65
C THR A 810 -4.04 -26.31 -14.58
N ALA A 811 -3.55 -27.24 -15.40
CA ALA A 811 -4.37 -28.03 -16.31
C ALA A 811 -5.16 -29.14 -15.60
N HIS A 812 -4.63 -29.67 -14.50
CA HIS A 812 -5.20 -30.78 -13.72
C HIS A 812 -5.23 -30.41 -12.22
N PRO A 813 -6.03 -29.42 -11.82
CA PRO A 813 -6.00 -28.88 -10.46
C PRO A 813 -6.66 -29.79 -9.41
N VAL A 814 -7.40 -30.82 -9.83
CA VAL A 814 -8.02 -31.80 -8.94
C VAL A 814 -7.00 -32.90 -8.59
N LEU A 815 -6.94 -33.28 -7.31
CA LEU A 815 -5.90 -34.20 -6.82
C LEU A 815 -5.91 -35.54 -7.55
N THR A 816 -7.10 -36.13 -7.85
CA THR A 816 -7.23 -37.35 -8.65
C THR A 816 -6.71 -37.22 -10.07
N ASP A 817 -6.99 -36.07 -10.72
CA ASP A 817 -6.60 -35.86 -12.11
C ASP A 817 -5.08 -35.63 -12.21
N LEU A 818 -4.52 -34.89 -11.24
CA LEU A 818 -3.08 -34.70 -11.13
C LEU A 818 -2.37 -36.03 -10.80
N ALA A 819 -2.97 -36.88 -9.96
CA ALA A 819 -2.44 -38.22 -9.67
C ALA A 819 -2.45 -39.11 -10.91
N ALA A 820 -3.54 -39.09 -11.67
CA ALA A 820 -3.64 -39.82 -12.93
C ALA A 820 -2.61 -39.36 -13.97
N LEU A 821 -2.32 -38.07 -14.03
CA LEU A 821 -1.26 -37.53 -14.88
C LEU A 821 0.12 -38.07 -14.46
N VAL A 822 0.41 -38.10 -13.17
CA VAL A 822 1.68 -38.60 -12.62
C VAL A 822 1.81 -40.11 -12.88
N ASP A 823 0.73 -40.89 -12.73
CA ASP A 823 0.75 -42.35 -12.94
C ASP A 823 0.82 -42.73 -14.43
N ASN A 824 0.26 -41.89 -15.33
CA ASN A 824 0.23 -42.15 -16.78
C ASN A 824 1.32 -41.44 -17.55
N GLY A 825 2.15 -40.62 -16.87
CA GLY A 825 3.23 -39.89 -17.50
C GLY A 825 4.31 -40.83 -18.03
N PRO A 826 4.74 -40.72 -19.30
CA PRO A 826 5.85 -41.52 -19.82
C PRO A 826 7.13 -41.17 -19.05
N GLU A 827 7.98 -42.18 -18.87
CA GLU A 827 9.34 -42.11 -18.34
C GLU A 827 10.14 -40.96 -18.98
N ARG A 828 10.01 -39.73 -18.46
CA ARG A 828 10.76 -38.55 -18.95
C ARG A 828 12.16 -38.40 -18.34
N HIS A 829 12.69 -39.46 -17.71
CA HIS A 829 14.02 -39.43 -17.09
C HIS A 829 14.94 -40.58 -17.41
N ALA A 830 14.91 -41.13 -18.67
CA ALA A 830 15.91 -42.12 -19.09
C ALA A 830 16.58 -41.88 -20.45
N THR A 831 16.37 -40.75 -21.12
CA THR A 831 16.85 -40.65 -22.51
C THR A 831 17.68 -39.39 -22.86
N GLU A 832 18.21 -38.65 -21.87
CA GLU A 832 19.17 -37.57 -22.18
C GLU A 832 20.60 -37.76 -21.60
N LEU A 833 20.91 -38.96 -21.18
CA LEU A 833 22.28 -39.29 -20.77
C LEU A 833 22.81 -40.48 -21.57
N LEU A 834 22.86 -40.44 -22.87
CA LEU A 834 23.69 -41.32 -23.72
C LEU A 834 23.58 -40.95 -25.21
N THR A 835 24.32 -39.99 -25.69
CA THR A 835 25.06 -40.10 -26.96
C THR A 835 26.19 -39.09 -26.98
N PRO A 836 27.46 -39.55 -27.01
CA PRO A 836 28.59 -38.74 -27.38
C PRO A 836 28.82 -38.87 -28.88
N SER A 837 28.78 -37.77 -29.59
CA SER A 837 29.68 -37.52 -30.75
C SER A 837 29.45 -36.11 -31.28
#